data_d992e0ad6880e614a27aeac55f136317
#
_entry.id   d992e0ad6880e614a27aeac55f136317
#
_cell.length_a   1.000
_cell.length_b   1.000
_cell.length_c   1.000
_cell.angle_alpha   90.00
_cell.angle_beta   90.00
_cell.angle_gamma   90.00
#
_symmetry.space_group_name_H-M   'P 1'
#
loop_
_entity.id
_entity.type
_entity.pdbx_description
1 polymer ?
#
loop_
_entity_poly.entity_id
_entity_poly.type
_entity_poly.pdbx_seq_one_letter_code
_entity_poly.pdbx_strand_id
1 'polypeptide(L)'
;MPFVESASQPPGRSRLIEGMVLALLVVGLMAPQTASVTGRVRDATGLPLAGVVVTLKGTDRFAVTGDNGEFVLAGVATGATLVASQPGFNPQDARVSNDRTTRLEIVLTVGGIRESVAVHAAEPDPPAQSVTTLTALDVVRTPGTQADLMRALLTLPGVSQIDEGTGLFVRGGDVSEVLVLFDGVVVNHPYRYETPTGGFRGAIDPFLTSGASFTTGGFSAEYGNSLSAVLDLRPLGRPQSQQTTVTAGLAGVSASFASPLGSRGGVRAAVNRSTPSLLFAVNPSPSDFDRLPGGWDASGSVTAESPRLGSLRVTGLSQRDHVGVELEKDAFVGFLHSDTRHELIAAKWQRAAGPRWLATISIGGDRFTKSTDVGVLLLDEQESHRSARAELTGGGGPWHALVGMDGDVVDTDILGHVPQRGGDFAGISGSERFEIAHRDWRAGVFGVASRSTGPLTAEAGLRADRFDASSEVTVDPRASVRIDLGGERSVRVAIGRYHQGPSPAYFDRVRGAQVLSAMSATHLVLGYERGTPAGRTFGRIEVYKKWYDSLPFEDDAGFSSDGYGSSAGADVYLHRVWSRLDLTLGGSVLHARRRWTPAEQRDRYTTPAGTWSPDFEIPYSVQAIARIPISRMFNLAGSWRTAAGRPFTPAIGAVQTVGGYEPMWGPINSDRLPRYERVDLSISALTTIGQRTTAVFFASVDNLVGRRNVFEMAYSADYSARRPVKSASPRAFYVGCSISITR
;
A
#
# COMPACT_ATOMS: atom_id res chain seq x y z
N MET A 1 0.83 -9.64 67.29
CA MET A 1 1.61 -8.56 66.71
C MET A 1 1.70 -8.85 65.22
N PRO A 2 1.03 -8.12 64.35
CA PRO A 2 1.06 -8.30 62.92
C PRO A 2 2.09 -7.38 62.28
N PHE A 3 2.89 -7.91 61.39
CA PHE A 3 3.72 -7.14 60.47
C PHE A 3 2.88 -6.62 59.33
N VAL A 4 2.93 -5.31 59.12
CA VAL A 4 2.36 -4.62 57.98
C VAL A 4 3.43 -4.57 56.88
N GLU A 5 3.18 -5.20 55.78
CA GLU A 5 3.98 -5.06 54.56
C GLU A 5 3.37 -3.94 53.68
N SER A 6 4.14 -2.89 53.49
CA SER A 6 3.78 -1.75 52.66
C SER A 6 4.09 -2.07 51.20
N ALA A 7 3.05 -2.15 50.38
CA ALA A 7 3.20 -2.20 48.91
C ALA A 7 3.62 -0.83 48.38
N SER A 8 4.78 -0.75 47.79
CA SER A 8 5.30 0.39 47.04
C SER A 8 4.64 0.48 45.66
N GLN A 9 3.88 1.51 45.43
CA GLN A 9 3.40 1.89 44.08
C GLN A 9 4.55 2.44 43.25
N PRO A 10 4.60 2.15 41.93
CA PRO A 10 5.55 2.79 41.04
C PRO A 10 5.10 4.22 40.67
N PRO A 11 6.01 5.18 40.48
CA PRO A 11 5.68 6.57 40.28
C PRO A 11 5.33 6.93 38.84
N GLY A 12 4.21 7.64 38.68
CA GLY A 12 4.14 8.83 37.85
C GLY A 12 4.03 8.68 36.34
N ARG A 13 2.89 8.17 35.82
CA ARG A 13 2.50 8.37 34.37
C ARG A 13 1.51 9.54 34.14
N SER A 14 1.00 10.20 35.13
CA SER A 14 -0.07 11.21 35.00
C SER A 14 0.37 12.66 34.77
N ARG A 15 1.60 13.03 35.04
CA ARG A 15 2.05 14.45 34.94
C ARG A 15 2.49 14.93 33.56
N LEU A 16 2.77 14.03 32.58
CA LEU A 16 3.14 14.42 31.23
C LEU A 16 1.93 14.78 30.35
N ILE A 17 0.76 14.27 30.64
CA ILE A 17 -0.47 14.54 29.88
C ILE A 17 -1.10 15.88 30.28
N GLU A 18 -1.04 16.26 31.54
CA GLU A 18 -1.57 17.55 32.03
C GLU A 18 -0.73 18.76 31.56
N GLY A 19 0.59 18.61 31.41
CA GLY A 19 1.47 19.65 30.87
C GLY A 19 1.28 19.92 29.36
N MET A 20 0.86 18.92 28.60
CA MET A 20 0.68 19.04 27.15
C MET A 20 -0.67 19.66 26.75
N VAL A 21 -1.70 19.51 27.57
CA VAL A 21 -3.03 20.12 27.34
C VAL A 21 -3.01 21.62 27.66
N LEU A 22 -2.19 22.08 28.61
CA LEU A 22 -2.07 23.50 28.96
C LEU A 22 -1.23 24.31 27.96
N ALA A 23 -0.29 23.69 27.24
CA ALA A 23 0.53 24.36 26.21
C ALA A 23 -0.25 24.64 24.91
N LEU A 24 -1.36 23.97 24.67
CA LEU A 24 -2.21 24.12 23.47
C LEU A 24 -3.25 25.27 23.58
N LEU A 25 -3.39 25.89 24.72
CA LEU A 25 -4.45 26.90 25.01
C LEU A 25 -3.99 28.37 24.89
N VAL A 26 -2.73 28.67 24.61
CA VAL A 26 -2.18 30.07 24.68
C VAL A 26 -1.75 30.65 23.34
N VAL A 27 -2.20 30.18 22.18
CA VAL A 27 -1.94 30.88 20.89
C VAL A 27 -3.25 31.44 20.32
N GLY A 28 -3.63 32.63 20.80
CA GLY A 28 -4.76 33.38 20.31
C GLY A 28 -4.40 34.49 19.32
N LEU A 29 -5.19 34.54 18.24
CA LEU A 29 -5.61 35.69 17.43
C LEU A 29 -4.57 36.64 16.81
N MET A 30 -4.24 36.40 15.54
CA MET A 30 -4.14 37.44 14.50
C MET A 30 -4.74 36.91 13.19
N ALA A 31 -5.85 37.48 12.74
CA ALA A 31 -6.51 37.11 11.50
C ALA A 31 -5.87 37.86 10.31
N PRO A 32 -5.41 37.18 9.25
CA PRO A 32 -4.98 37.85 8.03
C PRO A 32 -6.20 38.40 7.26
N GLN A 33 -6.06 39.62 6.72
CA GLN A 33 -7.06 40.20 5.82
C GLN A 33 -7.08 39.44 4.49
N THR A 34 -8.23 38.87 4.14
CA THR A 34 -8.43 38.15 2.89
C THR A 34 -9.22 39.01 1.89
N ALA A 35 -8.76 39.06 0.63
CA ALA A 35 -9.42 39.75 -0.48
C ALA A 35 -9.87 38.74 -1.57
N SER A 36 -10.75 39.13 -2.47
CA SER A 36 -11.04 38.35 -3.68
C SER A 36 -10.04 38.68 -4.78
N VAL A 37 -9.48 37.65 -5.42
CA VAL A 37 -8.58 37.80 -6.58
C VAL A 37 -9.37 37.48 -7.84
N THR A 38 -9.31 38.39 -8.80
CA THR A 38 -9.84 38.19 -10.16
C THR A 38 -8.68 38.02 -11.13
N GLY A 39 -8.81 37.11 -12.08
CA GLY A 39 -7.78 36.88 -13.08
C GLY A 39 -8.32 36.34 -14.40
N ARG A 40 -7.42 36.20 -15.36
CA ARG A 40 -7.69 35.59 -16.66
C ARG A 40 -6.59 34.62 -17.01
N VAL A 41 -7.00 33.45 -17.53
CA VAL A 41 -6.07 32.43 -18.04
C VAL A 41 -6.19 32.38 -19.56
N ARG A 42 -5.05 32.35 -20.24
CA ARG A 42 -4.93 32.24 -21.69
C ARG A 42 -3.81 31.28 -22.09
N ASP A 43 -3.80 30.82 -23.32
CA ASP A 43 -2.70 30.07 -23.89
C ASP A 43 -1.55 30.99 -24.34
N ALA A 44 -0.43 30.39 -24.81
CA ALA A 44 0.72 31.12 -25.33
C ALA A 44 0.42 31.95 -26.60
N THR A 45 -0.71 31.69 -27.29
CA THR A 45 -1.16 32.44 -28.47
C THR A 45 -2.09 33.60 -28.10
N GLY A 46 -2.46 33.71 -26.81
CA GLY A 46 -3.34 34.77 -26.29
C GLY A 46 -4.82 34.43 -26.27
N LEU A 47 -5.22 33.23 -26.69
CA LEU A 47 -6.59 32.76 -26.63
C LEU A 47 -7.03 32.44 -25.20
N PRO A 48 -8.23 32.84 -24.76
CA PRO A 48 -8.71 32.53 -23.43
C PRO A 48 -8.94 31.03 -23.28
N LEU A 49 -8.60 30.50 -22.12
CA LEU A 49 -8.75 29.08 -21.76
C LEU A 49 -9.91 28.91 -20.77
N ALA A 50 -10.98 28.30 -21.25
CA ALA A 50 -12.10 27.86 -20.40
C ALA A 50 -11.81 26.56 -19.69
N GLY A 51 -12.37 26.35 -18.49
CA GLY A 51 -12.23 25.11 -17.74
C GLY A 51 -10.88 24.91 -17.05
N VAL A 52 -10.04 25.93 -16.95
CA VAL A 52 -8.80 25.90 -16.17
C VAL A 52 -9.13 25.92 -14.69
N VAL A 53 -8.60 24.96 -13.93
CA VAL A 53 -8.71 24.95 -12.48
C VAL A 53 -7.58 25.82 -11.90
N VAL A 54 -7.96 26.89 -11.20
CA VAL A 54 -7.04 27.79 -10.50
C VAL A 54 -7.15 27.54 -8.99
N THR A 55 -6.17 26.89 -8.41
CA THR A 55 -6.16 26.49 -7.00
C THR A 55 -5.27 27.40 -6.18
N LEU A 56 -5.67 27.76 -4.97
CA LEU A 56 -4.82 28.43 -4.00
C LEU A 56 -3.88 27.40 -3.39
N LYS A 57 -2.59 27.50 -3.68
CA LYS A 57 -1.55 26.55 -3.28
C LYS A 57 -1.55 26.31 -1.77
N GLY A 58 -1.64 25.03 -1.37
CA GLY A 58 -1.72 24.62 0.03
C GLY A 58 -3.12 24.74 0.66
N THR A 59 -4.18 24.88 -0.17
CA THR A 59 -5.58 24.90 0.30
C THR A 59 -6.51 24.22 -0.71
N ASP A 60 -7.73 23.86 -0.31
CA ASP A 60 -8.77 23.27 -1.18
C ASP A 60 -9.55 24.29 -1.99
N ARG A 61 -9.15 25.55 -1.92
CA ARG A 61 -9.89 26.65 -2.56
C ARG A 61 -9.47 26.77 -4.01
N PHE A 62 -10.44 26.62 -4.89
CA PHE A 62 -10.23 26.74 -6.33
C PHE A 62 -11.35 27.57 -7.01
N ALA A 63 -11.06 28.03 -8.19
CA ALA A 63 -12.04 28.56 -9.14
C ALA A 63 -11.79 27.90 -10.49
N VAL A 64 -12.84 27.81 -11.29
CA VAL A 64 -12.76 27.33 -12.68
C VAL A 64 -12.99 28.49 -13.61
N THR A 65 -12.14 28.64 -14.65
CA THR A 65 -12.31 29.71 -15.64
C THR A 65 -13.55 29.49 -16.50
N GLY A 66 -14.31 30.57 -16.74
CA GLY A 66 -15.41 30.61 -17.69
C GLY A 66 -14.94 30.64 -19.15
N ASP A 67 -15.88 30.70 -20.11
CA ASP A 67 -15.59 30.69 -21.55
C ASP A 67 -14.67 31.83 -22.03
N ASN A 68 -14.62 32.93 -21.31
CA ASN A 68 -13.74 34.07 -21.57
C ASN A 68 -12.38 33.95 -20.84
N GLY A 69 -12.10 32.81 -20.22
CA GLY A 69 -10.88 32.54 -19.45
C GLY A 69 -10.82 33.22 -18.09
N GLU A 70 -11.85 33.88 -17.62
CA GLU A 70 -11.88 34.63 -16.37
C GLU A 70 -12.22 33.74 -15.16
N PHE A 71 -11.60 34.03 -14.01
CA PHE A 71 -11.92 33.40 -12.73
C PHE A 71 -12.00 34.45 -11.61
N VAL A 72 -12.72 34.08 -10.56
CA VAL A 72 -12.82 34.84 -9.31
C VAL A 72 -12.58 33.88 -8.14
N LEU A 73 -11.56 34.12 -7.34
CA LEU A 73 -11.26 33.33 -6.15
C LEU A 73 -11.30 34.24 -4.91
N ALA A 74 -12.29 34.02 -4.06
CA ALA A 74 -12.49 34.83 -2.85
C ALA A 74 -11.60 34.37 -1.70
N GLY A 75 -11.22 35.28 -0.80
CA GLY A 75 -10.50 34.97 0.46
C GLY A 75 -9.04 34.62 0.29
N VAL A 76 -8.35 35.13 -0.71
CA VAL A 76 -6.93 34.91 -0.97
C VAL A 76 -6.11 35.96 -0.21
N ALA A 77 -5.08 35.51 0.50
CA ALA A 77 -4.12 36.42 1.16
C ALA A 77 -3.15 37.04 0.14
N THR A 78 -2.74 38.26 0.36
CA THR A 78 -1.67 38.93 -0.41
C THR A 78 -0.37 38.13 -0.30
N GLY A 79 0.34 37.94 -1.42
CA GLY A 79 1.56 37.13 -1.48
C GLY A 79 1.32 35.62 -1.63
N ALA A 80 0.06 35.16 -1.61
CA ALA A 80 -0.27 33.77 -1.85
C ALA A 80 0.05 33.34 -3.29
N THR A 81 0.27 32.06 -3.51
CA THR A 81 0.52 31.48 -4.83
C THR A 81 -0.73 30.74 -5.30
N LEU A 82 -1.18 31.05 -6.52
CA LEU A 82 -2.22 30.29 -7.23
C LEU A 82 -1.53 29.35 -8.21
N VAL A 83 -2.10 28.16 -8.40
CA VAL A 83 -1.69 27.18 -9.41
C VAL A 83 -2.80 27.05 -10.41
N ALA A 84 -2.54 27.42 -11.65
CA ALA A 84 -3.49 27.19 -12.76
C ALA A 84 -3.11 25.91 -13.49
N SER A 85 -4.06 24.98 -13.67
CA SER A 85 -3.84 23.71 -14.33
C SER A 85 -5.01 23.36 -15.27
N GLN A 86 -4.67 22.79 -16.43
CA GLN A 86 -5.62 22.24 -17.39
C GLN A 86 -4.95 21.08 -18.13
N PRO A 87 -5.70 20.00 -18.44
CA PRO A 87 -5.20 18.91 -19.26
C PRO A 87 -4.63 19.41 -20.61
N GLY A 88 -3.42 18.95 -20.95
CA GLY A 88 -2.72 19.39 -22.18
C GLY A 88 -1.87 20.63 -22.05
N PHE A 89 -1.83 21.27 -20.88
CA PHE A 89 -1.00 22.44 -20.59
C PHE A 89 -0.07 22.19 -19.39
N ASN A 90 1.08 22.87 -19.39
CA ASN A 90 1.97 22.86 -18.21
C ASN A 90 1.31 23.68 -17.09
N PRO A 91 1.19 23.15 -15.85
CA PRO A 91 0.73 23.92 -14.71
C PRO A 91 1.61 25.16 -14.49
N GLN A 92 0.99 26.29 -14.16
CA GLN A 92 1.68 27.56 -13.96
C GLN A 92 1.36 28.12 -12.59
N ASP A 93 2.41 28.42 -11.83
CA ASP A 93 2.31 29.12 -10.55
C ASP A 93 2.21 30.65 -10.82
N ALA A 94 1.28 31.32 -10.15
CA ALA A 94 1.07 32.76 -10.21
C ALA A 94 0.97 33.35 -8.81
N ARG A 95 1.84 34.31 -8.48
CA ARG A 95 1.86 34.94 -7.16
C ARG A 95 0.92 36.14 -7.12
N VAL A 96 0.08 36.20 -6.10
CA VAL A 96 -0.85 37.32 -5.90
C VAL A 96 -0.10 38.53 -5.43
N SER A 97 -0.11 39.62 -6.23
CA SER A 97 0.55 40.90 -5.93
C SER A 97 -0.06 41.58 -4.70
N ASN A 98 0.71 42.47 -4.07
CA ASN A 98 0.23 43.34 -2.97
C ASN A 98 -0.71 44.46 -3.45
N ASP A 99 -0.80 44.67 -4.75
CA ASP A 99 -1.68 45.68 -5.34
C ASP A 99 -3.09 45.08 -5.54
N ARG A 100 -4.07 45.62 -4.82
CA ARG A 100 -5.45 45.14 -4.74
C ARG A 100 -6.27 45.35 -6.03
N THR A 101 -5.72 46.03 -6.99
CA THR A 101 -6.38 46.39 -8.26
C THR A 101 -5.86 45.67 -9.48
N THR A 102 -4.79 44.89 -9.35
CA THR A 102 -4.18 44.23 -10.51
C THR A 102 -4.88 42.90 -10.80
N ARG A 103 -5.51 42.81 -11.98
CA ARG A 103 -6.07 41.59 -12.54
C ARG A 103 -4.93 40.60 -12.84
N LEU A 104 -5.01 39.38 -12.31
CA LEU A 104 -3.97 38.36 -12.48
C LEU A 104 -4.05 37.77 -13.89
N GLU A 105 -3.00 37.89 -14.70
CA GLU A 105 -2.88 37.24 -15.99
C GLU A 105 -2.02 35.97 -15.87
N ILE A 106 -2.56 34.81 -16.24
CA ILE A 106 -1.86 33.53 -16.23
C ILE A 106 -1.80 33.00 -17.65
N VAL A 107 -0.59 32.68 -18.14
CA VAL A 107 -0.38 32.10 -19.45
C VAL A 107 0.02 30.65 -19.30
N LEU A 108 -0.80 29.73 -19.80
CA LEU A 108 -0.46 28.32 -19.86
C LEU A 108 0.22 28.00 -21.20
N THR A 109 1.34 27.31 -21.14
CA THR A 109 2.02 26.78 -22.32
C THR A 109 1.57 25.34 -22.58
N VAL A 110 1.37 24.98 -23.85
CA VAL A 110 1.05 23.60 -24.23
C VAL A 110 2.16 22.69 -23.69
N GLY A 111 1.79 21.77 -22.84
CA GLY A 111 2.68 20.70 -22.36
C GLY A 111 2.94 19.75 -23.52
N GLY A 112 4.20 19.47 -23.84
CA GLY A 112 4.50 18.27 -24.63
C GLY A 112 3.90 17.07 -23.89
N ILE A 113 3.29 16.11 -24.62
CA ILE A 113 2.48 15.01 -24.11
C ILE A 113 3.09 14.40 -22.82
N ARG A 114 2.82 15.05 -21.72
CA ARG A 114 2.71 14.41 -20.41
C ARG A 114 1.23 14.04 -20.35
N GLU A 115 0.92 12.77 -20.24
CA GLU A 115 -0.40 12.41 -19.74
C GLU A 115 -0.61 13.26 -18.50
N SER A 116 -1.44 14.29 -18.65
CA SER A 116 -1.93 14.99 -17.49
C SER A 116 -2.88 13.99 -16.84
N VAL A 117 -2.36 13.18 -15.95
CA VAL A 117 -3.17 12.67 -14.86
C VAL A 117 -3.84 13.92 -14.32
N ALA A 118 -5.16 14.01 -14.50
CA ALA A 118 -5.92 15.08 -13.89
C ALA A 118 -5.56 14.98 -12.41
N VAL A 119 -4.77 15.94 -11.94
CA VAL A 119 -4.59 16.13 -10.52
C VAL A 119 -5.99 16.57 -10.09
N HIS A 120 -6.81 15.60 -9.69
CA HIS A 120 -7.87 15.92 -8.77
C HIS A 120 -7.14 16.66 -7.68
N ALA A 121 -7.63 17.85 -7.33
CA ALA A 121 -7.08 18.61 -6.22
C ALA A 121 -6.83 17.58 -5.12
N ALA A 122 -5.56 17.29 -4.87
CA ALA A 122 -5.20 16.31 -3.88
C ALA A 122 -5.94 16.78 -2.65
N GLU A 123 -6.75 15.92 -2.06
CA GLU A 123 -7.15 16.15 -0.67
C GLU A 123 -5.88 16.58 0.02
N PRO A 124 -5.86 17.71 0.73
CA PRO A 124 -4.64 18.19 1.35
C PRO A 124 -4.11 17.02 2.15
N ASP A 125 -2.90 16.57 1.83
CA ASP A 125 -2.24 15.51 2.57
C ASP A 125 -2.40 15.86 4.03
N PRO A 126 -2.96 14.98 4.87
CA PRO A 126 -3.08 15.26 6.28
C PRO A 126 -1.71 15.73 6.75
N PRO A 127 -1.61 16.92 7.31
CA PRO A 127 -0.35 17.69 7.37
C PRO A 127 0.78 17.00 8.11
N ALA A 128 0.50 15.94 8.77
CA ALA A 128 1.45 15.28 9.64
C ALA A 128 1.70 13.80 9.32
N GLN A 129 1.10 13.28 8.26
CA GLN A 129 1.40 11.93 7.78
C GLN A 129 2.49 11.96 6.72
N SER A 130 3.36 10.95 6.78
CA SER A 130 4.32 10.67 5.73
C SER A 130 3.66 9.80 4.67
N VAL A 131 3.13 10.44 3.64
CA VAL A 131 2.47 9.75 2.52
C VAL A 131 3.40 9.70 1.32
N THR A 132 3.58 8.54 0.73
CA THR A 132 4.21 8.39 -0.57
C THR A 132 3.13 8.12 -1.61
N THR A 133 3.02 9.00 -2.60
CA THR A 133 2.07 8.82 -3.70
C THR A 133 2.79 8.26 -4.92
N LEU A 134 2.27 7.18 -5.48
CA LEU A 134 2.72 6.58 -6.73
C LEU A 134 1.64 6.72 -7.80
N THR A 135 2.02 7.21 -8.97
CA THR A 135 1.16 7.19 -10.16
C THR A 135 1.36 5.90 -10.94
N ALA A 136 0.42 5.55 -11.82
CA ALA A 136 0.58 4.42 -12.74
C ALA A 136 1.88 4.53 -13.57
N LEU A 137 2.25 5.76 -13.95
CA LEU A 137 3.47 6.02 -14.69
C LEU A 137 4.75 5.75 -13.87
N ASP A 138 4.75 6.07 -12.56
CA ASP A 138 5.86 5.76 -11.67
C ASP A 138 6.05 4.26 -11.55
N VAL A 139 4.94 3.52 -11.43
CA VAL A 139 4.95 2.04 -11.37
C VAL A 139 5.56 1.44 -12.64
N VAL A 140 5.10 1.86 -13.81
CA VAL A 140 5.56 1.32 -15.11
C VAL A 140 7.03 1.68 -15.41
N ARG A 141 7.46 2.89 -15.02
CA ARG A 141 8.84 3.36 -15.29
C ARG A 141 9.87 2.82 -14.31
N THR A 142 9.46 2.16 -13.25
CA THR A 142 10.40 1.58 -12.28
C THR A 142 10.89 0.22 -12.75
N PRO A 143 12.19 0.03 -13.01
CA PRO A 143 12.73 -1.25 -13.48
C PRO A 143 12.50 -2.38 -12.48
N GLY A 144 12.22 -3.59 -12.97
CA GLY A 144 11.99 -4.77 -12.15
C GLY A 144 10.61 -4.87 -11.53
N THR A 145 9.73 -3.87 -11.70
CA THR A 145 8.36 -3.90 -11.17
C THR A 145 7.37 -4.62 -12.10
N GLN A 146 7.70 -4.78 -13.38
CA GLN A 146 6.82 -5.41 -14.38
C GLN A 146 5.43 -4.75 -14.44
N ALA A 147 5.36 -3.43 -14.27
CA ALA A 147 4.14 -2.64 -14.19
C ALA A 147 3.18 -3.10 -13.07
N ASP A 148 3.69 -3.62 -11.98
CA ASP A 148 2.93 -4.07 -10.82
C ASP A 148 3.09 -3.11 -9.65
N LEU A 149 1.96 -2.70 -9.04
CA LEU A 149 1.95 -1.72 -7.97
C LEU A 149 2.59 -2.26 -6.68
N MET A 150 2.31 -3.51 -6.30
CA MET A 150 2.89 -4.09 -5.07
C MET A 150 4.41 -4.20 -5.18
N ARG A 151 4.90 -4.59 -6.36
CA ARG A 151 6.35 -4.58 -6.65
C ARG A 151 6.95 -3.18 -6.66
N ALA A 152 6.22 -2.16 -7.09
CA ALA A 152 6.68 -0.79 -7.02
C ALA A 152 6.79 -0.31 -5.56
N LEU A 153 5.86 -0.67 -4.70
CA LEU A 153 5.91 -0.37 -3.26
C LEU A 153 7.09 -1.03 -2.55
N LEU A 154 7.53 -2.22 -2.99
CA LEU A 154 8.76 -2.86 -2.49
C LEU A 154 10.04 -2.06 -2.81
N THR A 155 9.96 -1.02 -3.63
CA THR A 155 11.07 -0.10 -3.88
C THR A 155 11.07 1.10 -2.93
N LEU A 156 10.17 1.19 -1.97
CA LEU A 156 10.11 2.27 -1.00
C LEU A 156 10.87 1.90 0.27
N PRO A 157 11.52 2.88 0.94
CA PRO A 157 12.11 2.64 2.25
C PRO A 157 11.04 2.23 3.27
N GLY A 158 11.43 1.43 4.26
CA GLY A 158 10.51 0.91 5.28
C GLY A 158 9.68 -0.29 4.84
N VAL A 159 9.74 -0.67 3.56
CA VAL A 159 9.11 -1.88 3.03
C VAL A 159 10.18 -2.95 2.86
N SER A 160 10.04 -4.05 3.58
CA SER A 160 10.96 -5.17 3.51
C SER A 160 10.52 -6.16 2.44
N GLN A 161 11.45 -6.57 1.60
CA GLN A 161 11.25 -7.67 0.68
C GLN A 161 11.90 -8.92 1.29
N ILE A 162 11.09 -9.85 1.77
CA ILE A 162 11.59 -11.10 2.34
C ILE A 162 11.86 -12.15 1.27
N ASP A 163 11.22 -12.01 0.09
CA ASP A 163 11.34 -12.89 -1.07
C ASP A 163 10.88 -12.19 -2.37
N GLU A 164 11.08 -12.85 -3.53
CA GLU A 164 10.64 -12.39 -4.85
C GLU A 164 9.19 -12.77 -5.16
N GLY A 165 8.24 -12.35 -4.39
CA GLY A 165 6.83 -12.69 -4.57
C GLY A 165 6.07 -12.61 -3.27
N THR A 166 6.67 -11.95 -2.30
CA THR A 166 6.04 -11.74 -1.00
C THR A 166 5.29 -10.43 -0.94
N GLY A 167 4.42 -10.31 0.05
CA GLY A 167 3.64 -9.12 0.32
C GLY A 167 4.44 -7.98 0.94
N LEU A 168 3.71 -6.98 1.39
CA LEU A 168 4.26 -5.76 1.98
C LEU A 168 4.52 -5.97 3.48
N PHE A 169 5.75 -6.22 3.86
CA PHE A 169 6.19 -6.21 5.26
C PHE A 169 6.73 -4.84 5.62
N VAL A 170 6.03 -4.11 6.49
CA VAL A 170 6.29 -2.69 6.68
C VAL A 170 6.79 -2.39 8.08
N ARG A 171 8.04 -1.88 8.19
CA ARG A 171 8.65 -1.44 9.46
C ARG A 171 8.54 -2.50 10.56
N GLY A 172 8.84 -3.76 10.22
CA GLY A 172 8.77 -4.88 11.15
C GLY A 172 7.35 -5.31 11.52
N GLY A 173 6.37 -5.00 10.66
CA GLY A 173 5.03 -5.52 10.71
C GLY A 173 4.82 -6.62 9.68
N ASP A 174 3.88 -7.50 9.95
CA ASP A 174 3.45 -8.58 9.07
C ASP A 174 2.61 -8.07 7.89
N VAL A 175 2.50 -8.87 6.84
CA VAL A 175 1.67 -8.55 5.66
C VAL A 175 0.20 -8.35 6.02
N SER A 176 -0.31 -9.08 6.99
CA SER A 176 -1.68 -8.99 7.51
C SER A 176 -1.95 -7.69 8.29
N GLU A 177 -0.91 -6.96 8.68
CA GLU A 177 -1.02 -5.69 9.39
C GLU A 177 -1.16 -4.47 8.45
N VAL A 178 -1.22 -4.70 7.13
CA VAL A 178 -1.36 -3.66 6.11
C VAL A 178 -2.81 -3.56 5.65
N LEU A 179 -3.43 -2.40 5.86
CA LEU A 179 -4.76 -2.11 5.32
C LEU A 179 -4.65 -1.70 3.85
N VAL A 180 -5.38 -2.38 2.98
CA VAL A 180 -5.53 -2.00 1.57
C VAL A 180 -6.95 -1.53 1.30
N LEU A 181 -7.07 -0.31 0.79
CA LEU A 181 -8.35 0.30 0.40
C LEU A 181 -8.39 0.51 -1.12
N PHE A 182 -9.53 0.25 -1.72
CA PHE A 182 -9.84 0.60 -3.09
C PHE A 182 -11.12 1.43 -3.14
N ASP A 183 -10.96 2.71 -3.44
CA ASP A 183 -12.07 3.70 -3.42
C ASP A 183 -12.79 3.81 -2.05
N GLY A 184 -12.06 3.56 -0.95
CA GLY A 184 -12.57 3.57 0.42
C GLY A 184 -13.21 2.24 0.87
N VAL A 185 -13.21 1.20 0.03
CA VAL A 185 -13.63 -0.17 0.34
C VAL A 185 -12.40 -1.01 0.71
N VAL A 186 -12.47 -1.78 1.77
CA VAL A 186 -11.39 -2.67 2.19
C VAL A 186 -11.22 -3.81 1.18
N VAL A 187 -9.98 -4.15 0.84
CA VAL A 187 -9.60 -5.28 -0.02
C VAL A 187 -8.77 -6.25 0.81
N ASN A 188 -9.35 -7.37 1.20
CA ASN A 188 -8.68 -8.37 2.03
C ASN A 188 -7.67 -9.21 1.23
N HIS A 189 -7.92 -9.43 -0.05
CA HIS A 189 -7.06 -10.21 -0.96
C HIS A 189 -6.42 -9.30 -2.03
N PRO A 190 -5.44 -8.48 -1.66
CA PRO A 190 -4.84 -7.52 -2.59
C PRO A 190 -3.81 -8.14 -3.54
N TYR A 191 -3.56 -9.44 -3.46
CA TYR A 191 -2.55 -10.14 -4.25
C TYR A 191 -3.16 -11.19 -5.19
N ARG A 192 -2.43 -11.47 -6.25
CA ARG A 192 -2.65 -12.64 -7.15
C ARG A 192 -1.63 -13.72 -6.81
N TYR A 193 -1.99 -14.99 -7.02
CA TYR A 193 -1.18 -16.16 -6.62
C TYR A 193 -0.79 -16.06 -5.13
N GLU A 194 -1.83 -15.88 -4.31
CA GLU A 194 -1.68 -15.55 -2.90
C GLU A 194 -1.09 -16.70 -2.10
N THR A 195 -0.16 -16.37 -1.23
CA THR A 195 0.50 -17.26 -0.29
C THR A 195 0.38 -16.66 1.12
N PRO A 196 0.66 -17.39 2.19
CA PRO A 196 0.64 -16.84 3.56
C PRO A 196 1.53 -15.61 3.76
N THR A 197 2.55 -15.42 2.92
CA THR A 197 3.47 -14.27 2.98
C THR A 197 3.14 -13.17 1.96
N GLY A 198 1.96 -13.20 1.34
CA GLY A 198 1.52 -12.24 0.32
C GLY A 198 1.30 -12.91 -1.03
N GLY A 199 1.82 -12.35 -2.12
CA GLY A 199 1.65 -12.91 -3.45
C GLY A 199 2.55 -12.28 -4.50
N PHE A 200 2.63 -12.93 -5.66
CA PHE A 200 3.57 -12.55 -6.71
C PHE A 200 3.22 -11.25 -7.44
N ARG A 201 1.96 -10.84 -7.42
CA ARG A 201 1.44 -9.64 -8.09
C ARG A 201 0.30 -9.01 -7.30
N GLY A 202 0.09 -7.72 -7.53
CA GLY A 202 -1.10 -7.03 -7.06
C GLY A 202 -2.35 -7.48 -7.83
N ALA A 203 -3.48 -7.56 -7.12
CA ALA A 203 -4.78 -7.87 -7.71
C ALA A 203 -5.32 -6.70 -8.55
N ILE A 204 -4.95 -5.47 -8.24
CA ILE A 204 -5.46 -4.26 -8.87
C ILE A 204 -4.47 -3.72 -9.88
N ASP A 205 -4.89 -3.63 -11.14
CA ASP A 205 -4.11 -3.04 -12.22
C ASP A 205 -3.83 -1.55 -11.94
N PRO A 206 -2.57 -1.09 -11.93
CA PRO A 206 -2.23 0.32 -11.71
C PRO A 206 -2.89 1.25 -12.73
N PHE A 207 -3.20 0.79 -13.94
CA PHE A 207 -3.91 1.61 -14.95
C PHE A 207 -5.40 1.81 -14.68
N LEU A 208 -5.97 1.15 -13.66
CA LEU A 208 -7.30 1.45 -13.15
C LEU A 208 -7.28 2.57 -12.12
N THR A 209 -6.11 2.94 -11.61
CA THR A 209 -5.94 3.90 -10.52
C THR A 209 -5.39 5.23 -11.01
N SER A 210 -5.85 6.32 -10.45
CA SER A 210 -5.28 7.65 -10.59
C SER A 210 -4.01 7.83 -9.75
N GLY A 211 -3.85 7.00 -8.72
CA GLY A 211 -2.70 6.98 -7.83
C GLY A 211 -2.93 6.04 -6.66
N ALA A 212 -1.84 5.72 -6.00
CA ALA A 212 -1.78 4.97 -4.76
C ALA A 212 -1.13 5.83 -3.69
N SER A 213 -1.79 6.01 -2.55
CA SER A 213 -1.23 6.67 -1.38
C SER A 213 -0.79 5.61 -0.37
N PHE A 214 0.47 5.64 0.01
CA PHE A 214 1.06 4.66 0.92
C PHE A 214 1.66 5.32 2.15
N THR A 215 1.23 4.89 3.34
CA THR A 215 1.67 5.41 4.64
C THR A 215 2.22 4.30 5.51
N THR A 216 3.43 4.46 6.06
CA THR A 216 4.20 3.41 6.76
C THR A 216 4.19 3.56 8.28
N GLY A 217 3.16 4.12 8.86
CA GLY A 217 2.99 4.34 10.31
C GLY A 217 2.72 5.79 10.66
N GLY A 218 2.19 6.03 11.86
CA GLY A 218 1.75 7.37 12.26
C GLY A 218 0.54 7.87 11.47
N PHE A 219 -0.27 6.98 10.89
CA PHE A 219 -1.44 7.33 10.08
C PHE A 219 -2.62 7.83 10.93
N SER A 220 -3.49 8.65 10.29
CA SER A 220 -4.61 9.35 10.91
C SER A 220 -5.67 8.40 11.50
N ALA A 221 -6.50 8.93 12.40
CA ALA A 221 -7.57 8.18 13.05
C ALA A 221 -8.69 7.73 12.09
N GLU A 222 -8.72 8.23 10.87
CA GLU A 222 -9.62 7.75 9.83
C GLU A 222 -9.38 6.29 9.41
N TYR A 223 -8.18 5.77 9.61
CA TYR A 223 -7.83 4.39 9.28
C TYR A 223 -7.83 3.51 10.54
N GLY A 224 -8.63 2.45 10.53
CA GLY A 224 -8.72 1.43 11.59
C GLY A 224 -8.28 0.06 11.10
N ASN A 225 -8.28 -0.91 12.01
CA ASN A 225 -7.98 -2.32 11.70
C ASN A 225 -6.65 -2.54 10.98
N SER A 226 -5.60 -1.84 11.42
CA SER A 226 -4.24 -1.93 10.85
C SER A 226 -3.20 -1.55 11.89
N LEU A 227 -2.07 -2.31 11.92
CA LEU A 227 -0.96 -2.08 12.85
C LEU A 227 0.31 -1.57 12.17
N SER A 228 0.42 -1.61 10.83
CA SER A 228 1.69 -1.31 10.17
C SER A 228 1.64 -0.27 9.10
N ALA A 229 0.75 -0.38 8.13
CA ALA A 229 0.67 0.54 7.00
C ALA A 229 -0.73 0.63 6.41
N VAL A 230 -0.95 1.68 5.62
CA VAL A 230 -2.18 1.86 4.84
C VAL A 230 -1.80 2.10 3.38
N LEU A 231 -2.43 1.37 2.49
CA LEU A 231 -2.40 1.56 1.03
C LEU A 231 -3.80 1.96 0.56
N ASP A 232 -3.97 3.22 0.18
CA ASP A 232 -5.23 3.74 -0.36
C ASP A 232 -5.12 3.91 -1.88
N LEU A 233 -5.90 3.11 -2.62
CA LEU A 233 -5.95 3.07 -4.07
C LEU A 233 -7.15 3.86 -4.57
N ARG A 234 -6.87 4.90 -5.35
CA ARG A 234 -7.91 5.77 -5.92
C ARG A 234 -8.13 5.42 -7.39
N PRO A 235 -9.33 4.94 -7.78
CA PRO A 235 -9.64 4.69 -9.18
C PRO A 235 -9.61 5.96 -10.03
N LEU A 236 -9.40 5.77 -11.34
CA LEU A 236 -9.52 6.85 -12.32
C LEU A 236 -10.92 7.47 -12.31
N GLY A 237 -10.99 8.78 -12.40
CA GLY A 237 -12.23 9.53 -12.50
C GLY A 237 -12.93 9.39 -13.86
N ARG A 238 -13.89 10.29 -14.11
CA ARG A 238 -14.60 10.36 -15.38
C ARG A 238 -13.63 10.61 -16.55
N PRO A 239 -13.64 9.80 -17.61
CA PRO A 239 -12.82 10.04 -18.78
C PRO A 239 -13.23 11.35 -19.47
N GLN A 240 -12.24 12.11 -19.94
CA GLN A 240 -12.46 13.39 -20.63
C GLN A 240 -12.53 13.21 -22.15
N SER A 241 -11.93 12.13 -22.67
CA SER A 241 -11.91 11.77 -24.09
C SER A 241 -12.14 10.28 -24.26
N GLN A 242 -12.54 9.88 -25.44
CA GLN A 242 -12.58 8.46 -25.79
C GLN A 242 -11.16 7.96 -26.03
N GLN A 243 -10.80 6.87 -25.35
CA GLN A 243 -9.49 6.23 -25.46
C GLN A 243 -9.67 4.73 -25.58
N THR A 244 -8.93 4.14 -26.50
CA THR A 244 -8.80 2.68 -26.62
C THR A 244 -7.32 2.34 -26.55
N THR A 245 -6.95 1.43 -25.67
CA THR A 245 -5.56 0.97 -25.52
C THR A 245 -5.51 -0.54 -25.69
N VAL A 246 -4.53 -1.01 -26.46
CA VAL A 246 -4.20 -2.43 -26.59
C VAL A 246 -2.74 -2.61 -26.21
N THR A 247 -2.48 -3.56 -25.33
CA THR A 247 -1.13 -3.91 -24.88
C THR A 247 -0.86 -5.38 -25.17
N ALA A 248 0.32 -5.67 -25.69
CA ALA A 248 0.78 -7.03 -25.92
C ALA A 248 2.23 -7.17 -25.44
N GLY A 249 2.54 -8.28 -24.78
CA GLY A 249 3.87 -8.60 -24.30
C GLY A 249 4.07 -10.10 -24.13
N LEU A 250 5.26 -10.50 -23.73
CA LEU A 250 5.60 -11.92 -23.55
C LEU A 250 4.72 -12.62 -22.48
N ALA A 251 4.19 -11.89 -21.50
CA ALA A 251 3.41 -12.47 -20.43
C ALA A 251 1.88 -12.42 -20.65
N GLY A 252 1.42 -11.74 -21.71
CA GLY A 252 -0.01 -11.65 -21.96
C GLY A 252 -0.41 -10.48 -22.85
N VAL A 253 -1.73 -10.32 -22.97
CA VAL A 253 -2.36 -9.27 -23.76
C VAL A 253 -3.45 -8.57 -22.94
N SER A 254 -3.66 -7.28 -23.19
CA SER A 254 -4.74 -6.51 -22.58
C SER A 254 -5.41 -5.57 -23.58
N ALA A 255 -6.67 -5.26 -23.34
CA ALA A 255 -7.40 -4.22 -24.05
C ALA A 255 -8.18 -3.40 -23.04
N SER A 256 -8.16 -2.08 -23.20
CA SER A 256 -8.95 -1.17 -22.38
C SER A 256 -9.66 -0.11 -23.23
N PHE A 257 -10.80 0.33 -22.73
CA PHE A 257 -11.65 1.34 -23.35
C PHE A 257 -12.09 2.34 -22.28
N ALA A 258 -12.07 3.62 -22.63
CA ALA A 258 -12.60 4.68 -21.81
C ALA A 258 -13.37 5.67 -22.70
N SER A 259 -14.53 6.13 -22.26
CA SER A 259 -15.32 7.12 -23.01
C SER A 259 -16.15 7.99 -22.09
N PRO A 260 -16.23 9.31 -22.33
CA PRO A 260 -17.25 10.12 -21.72
C PRO A 260 -18.64 9.70 -22.25
N LEU A 261 -19.63 9.73 -21.37
CA LEU A 261 -21.06 9.53 -21.68
C LEU A 261 -21.77 10.87 -21.51
N GLY A 262 -21.76 11.66 -22.55
CA GLY A 262 -22.21 13.05 -22.51
C GLY A 262 -21.31 13.91 -21.58
N SER A 263 -21.88 15.01 -21.06
CA SER A 263 -21.16 15.98 -20.23
C SER A 263 -21.01 15.55 -18.75
N ARG A 264 -21.74 14.53 -18.30
CA ARG A 264 -21.88 14.18 -16.88
C ARG A 264 -21.60 12.72 -16.55
N GLY A 265 -21.34 11.91 -17.53
CA GLY A 265 -21.06 10.48 -17.33
C GLY A 265 -19.74 10.04 -17.92
N GLY A 266 -19.35 8.82 -17.59
CA GLY A 266 -18.21 8.17 -18.18
C GLY A 266 -18.18 6.69 -17.91
N VAL A 267 -17.55 5.94 -18.80
CA VAL A 267 -17.38 4.49 -18.69
C VAL A 267 -15.92 4.13 -18.96
N ARG A 268 -15.42 3.15 -18.23
CA ARG A 268 -14.13 2.47 -18.45
C ARG A 268 -14.34 0.97 -18.41
N ALA A 269 -13.62 0.25 -19.23
CA ALA A 269 -13.58 -1.20 -19.20
C ALA A 269 -12.17 -1.67 -19.59
N ALA A 270 -11.72 -2.74 -19.00
CA ALA A 270 -10.46 -3.39 -19.36
C ALA A 270 -10.59 -4.91 -19.22
N VAL A 271 -9.89 -5.64 -20.09
CA VAL A 271 -9.71 -7.08 -19.98
C VAL A 271 -8.24 -7.41 -20.16
N ASN A 272 -7.74 -8.32 -19.36
CA ASN A 272 -6.38 -8.80 -19.39
C ASN A 272 -6.36 -10.34 -19.47
N ARG A 273 -5.50 -10.90 -20.29
CA ARG A 273 -5.24 -12.33 -20.38
C ARG A 273 -3.77 -12.59 -20.15
N SER A 274 -3.44 -13.28 -19.08
CA SER A 274 -2.08 -13.75 -18.82
C SER A 274 -1.83 -15.04 -19.61
N THR A 275 -0.81 -15.03 -20.47
CA THR A 275 -0.41 -16.16 -21.30
C THR A 275 1.12 -16.25 -21.30
N PRO A 276 1.74 -16.73 -20.21
CA PRO A 276 3.18 -16.68 -20.03
C PRO A 276 3.95 -17.72 -20.86
N SER A 277 3.30 -18.50 -21.70
CA SER A 277 3.95 -19.49 -22.56
C SER A 277 5.07 -18.90 -23.42
N LEU A 278 4.87 -17.69 -23.98
CA LEU A 278 5.93 -17.00 -24.73
C LEU A 278 7.06 -16.51 -23.82
N LEU A 279 6.73 -16.08 -22.59
CA LEU A 279 7.72 -15.68 -21.60
C LEU A 279 8.64 -16.85 -21.25
N PHE A 280 8.09 -18.04 -21.00
CA PHE A 280 8.85 -19.24 -20.66
C PHE A 280 9.56 -19.86 -21.88
N ALA A 281 9.06 -19.63 -23.09
CA ALA A 281 9.79 -20.04 -24.32
C ALA A 281 11.09 -19.25 -24.53
N VAL A 282 11.11 -17.98 -24.08
CA VAL A 282 12.30 -17.10 -24.19
C VAL A 282 13.19 -17.20 -22.95
N ASN A 283 12.57 -17.45 -21.78
CA ASN A 283 13.26 -17.47 -20.49
C ASN A 283 13.16 -18.86 -19.87
N PRO A 284 14.29 -19.53 -19.59
CA PRO A 284 14.25 -20.81 -18.91
C PRO A 284 13.63 -20.66 -17.52
N SER A 285 12.69 -21.52 -17.20
CA SER A 285 12.12 -21.60 -15.85
C SER A 285 13.04 -22.44 -14.95
N PRO A 286 13.30 -22.03 -13.72
CA PRO A 286 14.00 -22.85 -12.74
C PRO A 286 13.10 -23.87 -12.03
N SER A 287 11.77 -23.74 -12.20
CA SER A 287 10.76 -24.64 -11.66
C SER A 287 10.04 -25.33 -12.79
N ASP A 288 9.74 -26.60 -12.61
CA ASP A 288 8.90 -27.34 -13.53
C ASP A 288 7.44 -27.02 -13.24
N PHE A 289 6.65 -26.91 -14.31
CA PHE A 289 5.23 -26.65 -14.24
C PHE A 289 4.50 -27.75 -15.01
N ASP A 290 3.54 -28.38 -14.38
CA ASP A 290 2.54 -29.18 -15.08
C ASP A 290 1.39 -28.30 -15.60
N ARG A 291 1.16 -27.14 -14.92
CA ARG A 291 0.21 -26.13 -15.32
C ARG A 291 0.84 -24.74 -15.19
N LEU A 292 1.20 -24.13 -16.31
CA LEU A 292 1.80 -22.78 -16.31
C LEU A 292 0.93 -21.76 -15.57
N PRO A 293 1.53 -20.83 -14.81
CA PRO A 293 0.76 -19.77 -14.17
C PRO A 293 0.00 -18.98 -15.24
N GLY A 294 -1.29 -18.82 -15.08
CA GLY A 294 -2.12 -18.15 -16.06
C GLY A 294 -3.40 -17.62 -15.45
N GLY A 295 -4.14 -16.83 -16.21
CA GLY A 295 -5.39 -16.29 -15.74
C GLY A 295 -5.95 -15.22 -16.64
N TRP A 296 -7.07 -14.66 -16.23
CA TRP A 296 -7.66 -13.49 -16.86
C TRP A 296 -8.28 -12.59 -15.79
N ASP A 297 -8.39 -11.33 -16.10
CA ASP A 297 -9.18 -10.40 -15.32
C ASP A 297 -9.96 -9.45 -16.22
N ALA A 298 -11.11 -9.01 -15.73
CA ALA A 298 -11.92 -7.98 -16.34
C ALA A 298 -12.30 -6.96 -15.28
N SER A 299 -12.22 -5.70 -15.64
CA SER A 299 -12.59 -4.59 -14.76
C SER A 299 -13.40 -3.55 -15.50
N GLY A 300 -14.21 -2.79 -14.77
CA GLY A 300 -14.99 -1.72 -15.34
C GLY A 300 -15.39 -0.71 -14.31
N SER A 301 -15.59 0.54 -14.74
CA SER A 301 -16.17 1.59 -13.91
C SER A 301 -17.15 2.46 -14.68
N VAL A 302 -18.18 2.88 -13.96
CA VAL A 302 -19.16 3.87 -14.43
C VAL A 302 -19.11 5.07 -13.48
N THR A 303 -19.01 6.26 -14.03
CA THR A 303 -19.05 7.51 -13.29
C THR A 303 -20.24 8.35 -13.75
N ALA A 304 -20.94 8.97 -12.80
CA ALA A 304 -22.04 9.89 -13.07
C ALA A 304 -21.91 11.12 -12.16
N GLU A 305 -22.09 12.30 -12.73
CA GLU A 305 -21.98 13.58 -12.03
C GLU A 305 -23.26 14.38 -12.16
N SER A 306 -23.74 14.94 -11.06
CA SER A 306 -24.94 15.78 -11.02
C SER A 306 -24.70 16.98 -10.10
N PRO A 307 -25.03 18.20 -10.51
CA PRO A 307 -24.94 19.38 -9.65
C PRO A 307 -25.78 19.27 -8.37
N ARG A 308 -26.86 18.49 -8.41
CA ARG A 308 -27.78 18.33 -7.27
C ARG A 308 -27.46 17.10 -6.42
N LEU A 309 -27.07 15.99 -7.07
CA LEU A 309 -26.86 14.70 -6.39
C LEU A 309 -25.39 14.41 -6.08
N GLY A 310 -24.47 15.22 -6.58
CA GLY A 310 -23.02 14.97 -6.45
C GLY A 310 -22.49 14.02 -7.51
N SER A 311 -21.41 13.32 -7.20
CA SER A 311 -20.78 12.34 -8.08
C SER A 311 -20.95 10.92 -7.52
N LEU A 312 -21.21 9.97 -8.41
CA LEU A 312 -21.24 8.54 -8.12
C LEU A 312 -20.25 7.82 -9.03
N ARG A 313 -19.43 6.97 -8.47
CA ARG A 313 -18.59 6.02 -9.19
C ARG A 313 -18.89 4.61 -8.71
N VAL A 314 -19.03 3.68 -9.64
CA VAL A 314 -19.13 2.25 -9.36
C VAL A 314 -18.02 1.57 -10.15
N THR A 315 -17.20 0.77 -9.47
CA THR A 315 -16.09 0.02 -10.07
C THR A 315 -16.23 -1.44 -9.72
N GLY A 316 -16.02 -2.33 -10.69
CA GLY A 316 -16.02 -3.78 -10.51
C GLY A 316 -14.77 -4.42 -11.10
N LEU A 317 -14.34 -5.54 -10.50
CA LEU A 317 -13.23 -6.37 -10.92
C LEU A 317 -13.62 -7.85 -10.78
N SER A 318 -13.27 -8.67 -11.76
CA SER A 318 -13.37 -10.13 -11.68
C SER A 318 -12.09 -10.75 -12.21
N GLN A 319 -11.48 -11.65 -11.43
CA GLN A 319 -10.20 -12.30 -11.73
C GLN A 319 -10.32 -13.82 -11.57
N ARG A 320 -9.55 -14.55 -12.37
CA ARG A 320 -9.32 -15.98 -12.21
C ARG A 320 -7.87 -16.29 -12.52
N ASP A 321 -7.22 -17.00 -11.62
CA ASP A 321 -5.82 -17.40 -11.74
C ASP A 321 -5.66 -18.87 -11.44
N HIS A 322 -4.63 -19.47 -12.04
CA HIS A 322 -4.25 -20.86 -11.81
C HIS A 322 -2.75 -21.04 -11.96
N VAL A 323 -2.21 -22.03 -11.23
CA VAL A 323 -0.83 -22.47 -11.33
C VAL A 323 -0.71 -23.91 -10.87
N GLY A 324 0.19 -24.68 -11.49
CA GLY A 324 0.67 -25.99 -11.02
C GLY A 324 2.19 -25.98 -11.10
N VAL A 325 2.88 -25.89 -9.98
CA VAL A 325 4.32 -25.75 -9.90
C VAL A 325 4.92 -26.89 -9.09
N GLU A 326 6.01 -27.48 -9.57
CA GLU A 326 6.75 -28.49 -8.82
C GLU A 326 7.30 -27.89 -7.52
N LEU A 327 7.03 -28.59 -6.43
CA LEU A 327 7.53 -28.31 -5.09
C LEU A 327 8.39 -29.45 -4.61
N GLU A 328 9.65 -29.18 -4.36
CA GLU A 328 10.56 -30.09 -3.69
C GLU A 328 10.87 -29.55 -2.30
N LYS A 329 10.34 -30.21 -1.27
CA LYS A 329 10.52 -29.81 0.12
C LYS A 329 10.70 -31.02 1.02
N ASP A 330 11.85 -31.10 1.68
CA ASP A 330 12.23 -32.20 2.58
C ASP A 330 12.06 -33.59 1.89
N ALA A 331 11.16 -34.45 2.36
CA ALA A 331 10.87 -35.76 1.78
C ALA A 331 9.80 -35.70 0.66
N PHE A 332 9.20 -34.54 0.37
CA PHE A 332 8.16 -34.36 -0.62
C PHE A 332 8.71 -33.89 -1.95
N VAL A 333 8.31 -34.57 -3.02
CA VAL A 333 8.46 -34.09 -4.41
C VAL A 333 7.11 -34.27 -5.10
N GLY A 334 6.53 -33.17 -5.55
CA GLY A 334 5.20 -33.21 -6.20
C GLY A 334 4.81 -31.81 -6.69
N PHE A 335 3.55 -31.67 -7.09
CA PHE A 335 3.05 -30.39 -7.60
C PHE A 335 2.18 -29.68 -6.57
N LEU A 336 2.33 -28.37 -6.49
CA LEU A 336 1.41 -27.48 -5.82
C LEU A 336 0.47 -26.91 -6.89
N HIS A 337 -0.83 -27.23 -6.77
CA HIS A 337 -1.86 -26.64 -7.59
C HIS A 337 -2.60 -25.55 -6.79
N SER A 338 -2.85 -24.43 -7.43
CA SER A 338 -3.67 -23.37 -6.85
C SER A 338 -4.57 -22.77 -7.92
N ASP A 339 -5.86 -22.76 -7.65
CA ASP A 339 -6.90 -22.11 -8.45
C ASP A 339 -7.56 -21.03 -7.62
N THR A 340 -7.61 -19.78 -8.11
CA THR A 340 -8.19 -18.65 -7.40
C THR A 340 -9.23 -17.93 -8.24
N ARG A 341 -10.27 -17.41 -7.57
CA ARG A 341 -11.23 -16.47 -8.14
C ARG A 341 -11.42 -15.32 -7.16
N HIS A 342 -11.34 -14.09 -7.65
CA HIS A 342 -11.54 -12.89 -6.87
C HIS A 342 -12.50 -11.95 -7.62
N GLU A 343 -13.55 -11.49 -6.94
CA GLU A 343 -14.57 -10.56 -7.45
C GLU A 343 -14.68 -9.40 -6.48
N LEU A 344 -14.53 -8.17 -6.96
CA LEU A 344 -14.60 -6.95 -6.16
C LEU A 344 -15.62 -5.99 -6.77
N ILE A 345 -16.40 -5.34 -5.93
CA ILE A 345 -17.24 -4.19 -6.30
C ILE A 345 -17.08 -3.07 -5.27
N ALA A 346 -16.91 -1.85 -5.77
CA ALA A 346 -16.83 -0.65 -4.95
C ALA A 346 -17.71 0.45 -5.56
N ALA A 347 -18.51 1.09 -4.72
CA ALA A 347 -19.34 2.24 -5.08
C ALA A 347 -19.00 3.40 -4.16
N LYS A 348 -18.64 4.56 -4.72
CA LYS A 348 -18.33 5.79 -3.99
C LYS A 348 -19.24 6.91 -4.45
N TRP A 349 -19.94 7.50 -3.49
CA TRP A 349 -20.74 8.69 -3.69
C TRP A 349 -20.12 9.86 -2.93
N GLN A 350 -20.08 11.04 -3.58
CA GLN A 350 -19.56 12.27 -2.98
C GLN A 350 -20.47 13.44 -3.31
N ARG A 351 -20.75 14.28 -2.33
CA ARG A 351 -21.57 15.48 -2.50
C ARG A 351 -21.12 16.61 -1.58
N ALA A 352 -21.06 17.81 -2.11
CA ALA A 352 -20.89 19.00 -1.27
C ALA A 352 -22.09 19.16 -0.33
N ALA A 353 -21.82 19.22 0.97
CA ALA A 353 -22.77 19.49 2.05
C ALA A 353 -22.61 20.96 2.48
N GLY A 354 -23.07 21.87 1.63
CA GLY A 354 -22.81 23.29 1.76
C GLY A 354 -21.43 23.72 1.21
N PRO A 355 -21.00 24.96 1.47
CA PRO A 355 -19.83 25.53 0.82
C PRO A 355 -18.47 25.05 1.38
N ARG A 356 -18.48 24.33 2.50
CA ARG A 356 -17.26 23.99 3.25
C ARG A 356 -17.13 22.52 3.58
N TRP A 357 -18.14 21.71 3.30
CA TRP A 357 -18.17 20.30 3.71
C TRP A 357 -18.39 19.42 2.49
N LEU A 358 -17.72 18.27 2.46
CA LEU A 358 -17.88 17.19 1.50
C LEU A 358 -18.35 15.94 2.25
N ALA A 359 -19.51 15.42 1.86
CA ALA A 359 -19.98 14.13 2.32
C ALA A 359 -19.50 13.06 1.33
N THR A 360 -18.93 11.98 1.85
CA THR A 360 -18.48 10.82 1.09
C THR A 360 -19.08 9.56 1.68
N ILE A 361 -19.62 8.68 0.83
CA ILE A 361 -20.06 7.34 1.21
C ILE A 361 -19.39 6.35 0.26
N SER A 362 -18.73 5.35 0.81
CA SER A 362 -18.14 4.22 0.09
C SER A 362 -18.77 2.93 0.58
N ILE A 363 -19.23 2.08 -0.32
CA ILE A 363 -19.86 0.78 -0.02
C ILE A 363 -19.33 -0.23 -1.03
N GLY A 364 -19.02 -1.42 -0.58
CA GLY A 364 -18.59 -2.49 -1.46
C GLY A 364 -18.16 -3.74 -0.73
N GLY A 365 -17.46 -4.58 -1.44
CA GLY A 365 -16.89 -5.80 -0.88
C GLY A 365 -16.31 -6.68 -1.97
N ASP A 366 -15.75 -7.78 -1.53
CA ASP A 366 -15.14 -8.77 -2.39
C ASP A 366 -15.55 -10.19 -1.99
N ARG A 367 -15.45 -11.07 -2.97
CA ARG A 367 -15.58 -12.52 -2.79
C ARG A 367 -14.33 -13.17 -3.34
N PHE A 368 -13.69 -13.95 -2.49
CA PHE A 368 -12.49 -14.69 -2.81
C PHE A 368 -12.74 -16.20 -2.64
N THR A 369 -12.26 -17.00 -3.58
CA THR A 369 -12.23 -18.45 -3.46
C THR A 369 -10.88 -18.96 -3.92
N LYS A 370 -10.31 -19.91 -3.18
CA LYS A 370 -9.04 -20.54 -3.50
C LYS A 370 -9.09 -22.03 -3.18
N SER A 371 -8.66 -22.84 -4.12
CA SER A 371 -8.38 -24.25 -3.90
C SER A 371 -6.88 -24.47 -3.95
N THR A 372 -6.34 -25.15 -2.95
CA THR A 372 -4.92 -25.50 -2.85
C THR A 372 -4.76 -26.99 -2.66
N ASP A 373 -3.92 -27.61 -3.49
CA ASP A 373 -3.61 -29.03 -3.47
C ASP A 373 -2.10 -29.21 -3.52
N VAL A 374 -1.50 -29.80 -2.47
CA VAL A 374 -0.08 -30.18 -2.44
C VAL A 374 0.14 -31.35 -1.46
N GLY A 375 0.37 -32.54 -1.99
CA GLY A 375 0.53 -33.76 -1.20
C GLY A 375 -0.69 -34.05 -0.33
N VAL A 376 -0.51 -34.09 0.99
CA VAL A 376 -1.62 -34.30 1.95
C VAL A 376 -2.38 -33.02 2.31
N LEU A 377 -1.88 -31.86 1.91
CA LEU A 377 -2.56 -30.57 2.10
C LEU A 377 -3.61 -30.39 1.00
N LEU A 378 -4.85 -30.34 1.39
CA LEU A 378 -6.01 -30.07 0.53
C LEU A 378 -6.86 -29.02 1.22
N LEU A 379 -6.95 -27.80 0.68
CA LEU A 379 -7.72 -26.72 1.27
C LEU A 379 -8.61 -26.05 0.22
N ASP A 380 -9.88 -25.93 0.54
CA ASP A 380 -10.84 -25.09 -0.16
C ASP A 380 -11.18 -23.90 0.76
N GLU A 381 -10.86 -22.70 0.31
CA GLU A 381 -11.06 -21.45 1.00
C GLU A 381 -12.13 -20.64 0.29
N GLN A 382 -13.09 -20.10 1.02
CA GLN A 382 -14.07 -19.14 0.55
C GLN A 382 -14.18 -18.01 1.56
N GLU A 383 -13.97 -16.79 1.09
CA GLU A 383 -14.17 -15.58 1.88
C GLU A 383 -15.12 -14.62 1.18
N SER A 384 -16.02 -14.01 1.92
CA SER A 384 -16.87 -12.91 1.46
C SER A 384 -16.74 -11.74 2.43
N HIS A 385 -16.25 -10.63 1.93
CA HIS A 385 -16.06 -9.41 2.69
C HIS A 385 -17.01 -8.32 2.19
N ARG A 386 -17.60 -7.56 3.10
CA ARG A 386 -18.46 -6.40 2.81
C ARG A 386 -18.08 -5.26 3.73
N SER A 387 -17.90 -4.08 3.17
CA SER A 387 -17.56 -2.90 3.94
C SER A 387 -18.37 -1.68 3.53
N ALA A 388 -18.58 -0.79 4.50
CA ALA A 388 -19.20 0.51 4.29
C ALA A 388 -18.45 1.56 5.09
N ARG A 389 -18.33 2.77 4.51
CA ARG A 389 -17.68 3.92 5.13
C ARG A 389 -18.44 5.19 4.78
N ALA A 390 -18.68 6.04 5.78
CA ALA A 390 -19.31 7.34 5.60
C ALA A 390 -18.46 8.42 6.29
N GLU A 391 -18.23 9.52 5.60
CA GLU A 391 -17.35 10.59 6.04
C GLU A 391 -17.94 11.96 5.74
N LEU A 392 -17.66 12.89 6.61
CA LEU A 392 -17.91 14.31 6.43
C LEU A 392 -16.59 15.05 6.63
N THR A 393 -16.06 15.60 5.55
CA THR A 393 -14.77 16.32 5.55
C THR A 393 -14.99 17.77 5.25
N GLY A 394 -14.35 18.67 5.98
CA GLY A 394 -14.47 20.08 5.72
C GLY A 394 -13.75 20.95 6.72
N GLY A 395 -14.00 22.26 6.64
CA GLY A 395 -13.37 23.20 7.54
C GLY A 395 -13.60 24.67 7.25
N GLY A 396 -12.91 25.51 7.96
CA GLY A 396 -12.98 26.97 7.78
C GLY A 396 -11.86 27.70 8.48
N GLY A 397 -11.29 28.71 7.80
CA GLY A 397 -10.11 29.40 8.29
C GLY A 397 -8.91 28.45 8.39
N PRO A 398 -8.22 28.39 9.53
CA PRO A 398 -7.09 27.50 9.72
C PRO A 398 -7.47 26.06 10.13
N TRP A 399 -8.75 25.79 10.31
CA TRP A 399 -9.25 24.50 10.80
C TRP A 399 -9.73 23.63 9.67
N HIS A 400 -9.35 22.35 9.73
CA HIS A 400 -9.91 21.27 8.94
C HIS A 400 -10.39 20.18 9.89
N ALA A 401 -11.50 19.52 9.57
CA ALA A 401 -12.06 18.43 10.35
C ALA A 401 -12.59 17.33 9.43
N LEU A 402 -12.44 16.11 9.90
CA LEU A 402 -13.00 14.90 9.32
C LEU A 402 -13.70 14.13 10.43
N VAL A 403 -14.94 13.76 10.22
CA VAL A 403 -15.67 12.83 11.09
C VAL A 403 -16.27 11.73 10.25
N GLY A 404 -16.32 10.51 10.77
CA GLY A 404 -16.85 9.41 10.01
C GLY A 404 -17.09 8.15 10.83
N MET A 405 -17.62 7.18 10.13
CA MET A 405 -17.81 5.82 10.60
C MET A 405 -17.49 4.84 9.48
N ASP A 406 -17.00 3.68 9.87
CA ASP A 406 -16.81 2.55 8.97
C ASP A 406 -17.17 1.22 9.64
N GLY A 407 -17.37 0.20 8.84
CA GLY A 407 -17.61 -1.13 9.34
C GLY A 407 -17.46 -2.16 8.22
N ASP A 408 -17.16 -3.36 8.63
CA ASP A 408 -16.96 -4.50 7.75
C ASP A 408 -17.49 -5.79 8.38
N VAL A 409 -17.88 -6.71 7.51
CA VAL A 409 -18.32 -8.06 7.84
C VAL A 409 -17.55 -9.02 6.94
N VAL A 410 -16.93 -10.01 7.56
CA VAL A 410 -16.18 -11.07 6.88
C VAL A 410 -16.83 -12.40 7.22
N ASP A 411 -17.16 -13.16 6.20
CA ASP A 411 -17.59 -14.56 6.32
C ASP A 411 -16.48 -15.41 5.72
N THR A 412 -15.83 -16.27 6.54
CA THR A 412 -14.70 -17.11 6.14
C THR A 412 -15.06 -18.57 6.34
N ASP A 413 -15.00 -19.35 5.27
CA ASP A 413 -15.17 -20.79 5.26
C ASP A 413 -13.90 -21.43 4.67
N ILE A 414 -13.18 -22.23 5.47
CA ILE A 414 -12.03 -23.02 5.01
C ILE A 414 -12.26 -24.46 5.43
N LEU A 415 -12.17 -25.35 4.47
CA LEU A 415 -12.39 -26.78 4.70
C LEU A 415 -11.30 -27.59 4.00
N GLY A 416 -10.81 -28.62 4.68
CA GLY A 416 -9.86 -29.53 4.05
C GLY A 416 -9.09 -30.40 5.02
N HIS A 417 -7.88 -30.72 4.61
CA HIS A 417 -6.92 -31.51 5.39
C HIS A 417 -5.59 -30.79 5.40
N VAL A 418 -4.97 -30.74 6.56
CA VAL A 418 -3.60 -30.18 6.73
C VAL A 418 -2.69 -31.27 7.28
N PRO A 419 -1.38 -31.26 6.96
CA PRO A 419 -0.44 -32.14 7.63
C PRO A 419 -0.41 -31.83 9.13
N GLN A 420 -0.34 -32.86 9.96
CA GLN A 420 -0.25 -32.69 11.42
C GLN A 420 0.98 -31.87 11.83
N ARG A 421 2.02 -31.91 11.02
CA ARG A 421 3.20 -31.04 11.19
C ARG A 421 3.33 -30.09 9.99
N GLY A 422 3.39 -28.80 10.25
CA GLY A 422 3.52 -27.79 9.21
C GLY A 422 4.69 -28.05 8.25
N GLY A 423 4.38 -28.09 6.94
CA GLY A 423 5.36 -28.35 5.87
C GLY A 423 5.62 -29.83 5.56
N ASP A 424 5.01 -30.76 6.27
CA ASP A 424 5.09 -32.19 5.94
C ASP A 424 4.06 -32.56 4.86
N PHE A 425 4.29 -32.13 3.65
CA PHE A 425 3.40 -32.42 2.51
C PHE A 425 3.41 -33.90 2.10
N ALA A 426 4.44 -34.67 2.48
CA ALA A 426 4.49 -36.11 2.28
C ALA A 426 3.51 -36.87 3.20
N GLY A 427 3.08 -36.23 4.28
CA GLY A 427 2.16 -36.85 5.26
C GLY A 427 2.82 -37.87 6.17
N ILE A 428 4.12 -37.80 6.39
CA ILE A 428 4.86 -38.71 7.29
C ILE A 428 4.30 -38.62 8.71
N SER A 429 3.95 -37.41 9.16
CA SER A 429 3.32 -37.16 10.46
C SER A 429 1.82 -37.44 10.47
N GLY A 430 1.22 -37.76 9.32
CA GLY A 430 -0.24 -37.88 9.11
C GLY A 430 -0.86 -36.56 8.68
N SER A 431 -2.17 -36.60 8.45
CA SER A 431 -2.98 -35.42 8.16
C SER A 431 -4.17 -35.33 9.10
N GLU A 432 -4.65 -34.13 9.34
CA GLU A 432 -5.86 -33.88 10.14
C GLU A 432 -6.85 -33.00 9.38
N ARG A 433 -8.12 -33.12 9.77
CA ARG A 433 -9.18 -32.26 9.24
C ARG A 433 -8.97 -30.83 9.76
N PHE A 434 -9.09 -29.88 8.87
CA PHE A 434 -9.07 -28.45 9.17
C PHE A 434 -10.38 -27.83 8.75
N GLU A 435 -11.02 -27.08 9.65
CA GLU A 435 -12.31 -26.47 9.39
C GLU A 435 -12.43 -25.14 10.10
N ILE A 436 -12.50 -24.06 9.32
CA ILE A 436 -12.90 -22.73 9.78
C ILE A 436 -14.27 -22.44 9.17
N ALA A 437 -15.25 -22.06 9.98
CA ALA A 437 -16.46 -21.42 9.53
C ALA A 437 -16.73 -20.30 10.53
N HIS A 438 -16.23 -19.13 10.18
CA HIS A 438 -16.19 -17.98 11.08
C HIS A 438 -16.81 -16.76 10.40
N ARG A 439 -17.68 -16.09 11.14
CA ARG A 439 -18.21 -14.79 10.77
C ARG A 439 -17.75 -13.77 11.79
N ASP A 440 -17.16 -12.72 11.33
CA ASP A 440 -16.71 -11.61 12.15
C ASP A 440 -17.25 -10.28 11.62
N TRP A 441 -17.43 -9.29 12.50
CA TRP A 441 -17.75 -7.94 12.09
C TRP A 441 -17.01 -6.92 12.96
N ARG A 442 -16.73 -5.79 12.36
CA ARG A 442 -16.17 -4.64 13.03
C ARG A 442 -16.97 -3.38 12.70
N ALA A 443 -17.14 -2.51 13.68
CA ALA A 443 -17.70 -1.17 13.49
C ALA A 443 -16.83 -0.13 14.19
N GLY A 444 -16.50 0.96 13.50
CA GLY A 444 -15.66 2.03 14.02
C GLY A 444 -16.27 3.41 13.78
N VAL A 445 -15.98 4.31 14.71
CA VAL A 445 -16.27 5.74 14.59
C VAL A 445 -14.99 6.53 14.81
N PHE A 446 -14.81 7.63 14.08
CA PHE A 446 -13.60 8.43 14.17
C PHE A 446 -13.83 9.91 13.95
N GLY A 447 -12.95 10.70 14.54
CA GLY A 447 -12.90 12.14 14.34
C GLY A 447 -11.47 12.62 14.31
N VAL A 448 -11.16 13.52 13.40
CA VAL A 448 -9.85 14.15 13.21
C VAL A 448 -10.06 15.65 13.12
N ALA A 449 -9.26 16.42 13.82
CA ALA A 449 -9.22 17.87 13.69
C ALA A 449 -7.76 18.30 13.46
N SER A 450 -7.54 19.13 12.45
CA SER A 450 -6.23 19.73 12.19
C SER A 450 -6.33 21.25 12.15
N ARG A 451 -5.23 21.90 12.54
CA ARG A 451 -5.08 23.35 12.51
C ARG A 451 -3.74 23.74 11.96
N SER A 452 -3.75 24.60 10.95
CA SER A 452 -2.55 25.20 10.39
C SER A 452 -2.45 26.67 10.78
N THR A 453 -1.34 27.07 11.43
CA THR A 453 -1.10 28.44 11.88
C THR A 453 0.36 28.80 11.69
N GLY A 454 0.65 29.66 10.70
CA GLY A 454 2.02 29.99 10.31
C GLY A 454 2.79 28.73 9.90
N PRO A 455 3.95 28.46 10.51
CA PRO A 455 4.76 27.28 10.16
C PRO A 455 4.28 25.99 10.82
N LEU A 456 3.32 26.07 11.74
CA LEU A 456 2.85 24.94 12.53
C LEU A 456 1.56 24.38 11.98
N THR A 457 1.54 23.08 11.73
CA THR A 457 0.30 22.32 11.53
C THR A 457 0.23 21.20 12.56
N ALA A 458 -0.86 21.17 13.30
CA ALA A 458 -1.13 20.15 14.32
C ALA A 458 -2.40 19.40 13.98
N GLU A 459 -2.39 18.11 14.19
CA GLU A 459 -3.54 17.21 14.02
C GLU A 459 -3.75 16.40 15.30
N ALA A 460 -5.00 16.23 15.69
CA ALA A 460 -5.43 15.30 16.73
C ALA A 460 -6.62 14.50 16.25
N GLY A 461 -6.62 13.22 16.53
CA GLY A 461 -7.68 12.29 16.15
C GLY A 461 -7.98 11.30 17.24
N LEU A 462 -9.23 10.86 17.26
CA LEU A 462 -9.71 9.80 18.13
C LEU A 462 -10.52 8.82 17.30
N ARG A 463 -10.28 7.54 17.51
CA ARG A 463 -11.03 6.45 16.93
C ARG A 463 -11.50 5.50 18.01
N ALA A 464 -12.71 4.97 17.87
CA ALA A 464 -13.20 3.85 18.67
C ALA A 464 -13.73 2.77 17.76
N ASP A 465 -13.27 1.53 17.96
CA ASP A 465 -13.69 0.34 17.22
C ASP A 465 -14.31 -0.68 18.18
N ARG A 466 -15.35 -1.37 17.71
CA ARG A 466 -15.85 -2.59 18.31
C ARG A 466 -15.51 -3.76 17.41
N PHE A 467 -14.83 -4.74 17.97
CA PHE A 467 -14.48 -6.01 17.33
C PHE A 467 -15.38 -7.11 17.88
N ASP A 468 -16.05 -7.87 17.00
CA ASP A 468 -16.94 -8.97 17.40
C ASP A 468 -16.16 -10.15 17.97
N ALA A 469 -15.12 -10.60 17.23
CA ALA A 469 -14.30 -11.75 17.61
C ALA A 469 -13.70 -11.65 19.02
N SER A 470 -13.27 -10.46 19.43
CA SER A 470 -12.73 -10.21 20.79
C SER A 470 -13.80 -9.71 21.78
N SER A 471 -14.99 -9.33 21.28
CA SER A 471 -16.04 -8.65 22.06
C SER A 471 -15.57 -7.36 22.75
N GLU A 472 -14.51 -6.73 22.26
CA GLU A 472 -13.87 -5.56 22.85
C GLU A 472 -14.27 -4.26 22.15
N VAL A 473 -14.26 -3.18 22.93
CA VAL A 473 -14.28 -1.82 22.40
C VAL A 473 -12.92 -1.18 22.67
N THR A 474 -12.25 -0.79 21.60
CA THR A 474 -10.93 -0.15 21.68
C THR A 474 -11.02 1.34 21.45
N VAL A 475 -10.06 2.10 21.98
CA VAL A 475 -9.97 3.55 21.79
C VAL A 475 -8.54 3.91 21.40
N ASP A 476 -8.39 4.60 20.26
CA ASP A 476 -7.14 4.94 19.60
C ASP A 476 -6.94 6.45 19.51
N PRO A 477 -6.31 7.09 20.51
CA PRO A 477 -5.87 8.47 20.36
C PRO A 477 -4.64 8.55 19.45
N ARG A 478 -4.65 9.55 18.56
CA ARG A 478 -3.54 9.83 17.63
C ARG A 478 -3.29 11.32 17.57
N ALA A 479 -2.03 11.72 17.48
CA ALA A 479 -1.65 13.11 17.35
C ALA A 479 -0.41 13.23 16.47
N SER A 480 -0.35 14.32 15.72
CA SER A 480 0.80 14.61 14.88
C SER A 480 1.01 16.13 14.75
N VAL A 481 2.25 16.51 14.56
CA VAL A 481 2.67 17.91 14.41
C VAL A 481 3.68 17.98 13.26
N ARG A 482 3.48 18.96 12.39
CA ARG A 482 4.45 19.36 11.37
C ARG A 482 4.87 20.80 11.61
N ILE A 483 6.17 21.06 11.53
CA ILE A 483 6.77 22.38 11.64
C ILE A 483 7.52 22.67 10.34
N ASP A 484 7.07 23.67 9.59
CA ASP A 484 7.75 24.15 8.39
C ASP A 484 8.86 25.12 8.80
N LEU A 485 10.11 24.73 8.54
CA LEU A 485 11.33 25.48 8.92
C LEU A 485 11.73 26.54 7.88
N GLY A 486 10.92 26.71 6.83
CA GLY A 486 11.24 27.54 5.67
C GLY A 486 12.24 26.87 4.71
N GLY A 487 12.33 27.38 3.47
CA GLY A 487 13.21 26.82 2.44
C GLY A 487 12.87 25.38 2.08
N GLU A 488 11.57 25.04 2.03
CA GLU A 488 11.05 23.69 1.75
C GLU A 488 11.56 22.61 2.73
N ARG A 489 11.77 22.96 3.99
CA ARG A 489 12.18 22.03 5.05
C ARG A 489 11.09 21.90 6.07
N SER A 490 10.82 20.67 6.52
CA SER A 490 9.87 20.42 7.60
C SER A 490 10.34 19.31 8.54
N VAL A 491 9.91 19.39 9.78
CA VAL A 491 10.03 18.34 10.79
C VAL A 491 8.63 17.87 11.13
N ARG A 492 8.47 16.56 11.34
CA ARG A 492 7.22 15.92 11.70
C ARG A 492 7.41 15.02 12.90
N VAL A 493 6.41 14.99 13.77
CA VAL A 493 6.31 14.04 14.88
C VAL A 493 4.90 13.48 14.86
N ALA A 494 4.78 12.15 14.94
CA ALA A 494 3.50 11.48 15.06
C ALA A 494 3.56 10.44 16.18
N ILE A 495 2.48 10.37 16.98
CA ILE A 495 2.28 9.36 18.01
C ILE A 495 0.84 8.87 17.94
N GLY A 496 0.61 7.58 18.12
CA GLY A 496 -0.74 7.05 18.10
C GLY A 496 -0.82 5.61 18.57
N ARG A 497 -2.01 5.23 19.01
CA ARG A 497 -2.39 3.86 19.30
C ARG A 497 -3.26 3.31 18.18
N TYR A 498 -3.11 2.03 17.90
CA TYR A 498 -3.72 1.33 16.77
C TYR A 498 -4.15 -0.05 17.23
N HIS A 499 -5.34 -0.50 16.80
CA HIS A 499 -5.83 -1.85 17.04
C HIS A 499 -6.21 -2.54 15.74
N GLN A 500 -6.11 -3.88 15.77
CA GLN A 500 -6.50 -4.76 14.68
C GLN A 500 -7.13 -6.03 15.25
N GLY A 501 -8.23 -6.49 14.67
CA GLY A 501 -8.84 -7.76 15.02
C GLY A 501 -7.92 -8.95 14.70
N PRO A 502 -8.03 -10.05 15.44
CA PRO A 502 -7.30 -11.28 15.11
C PRO A 502 -7.78 -11.85 13.77
N SER A 503 -6.86 -12.47 13.01
CA SER A 503 -7.20 -13.13 11.74
C SER A 503 -8.19 -14.27 11.96
N PRO A 504 -9.16 -14.49 11.03
CA PRO A 504 -10.05 -15.67 11.05
C PRO A 504 -9.29 -17.00 11.14
N ALA A 505 -8.08 -17.07 10.64
CA ALA A 505 -7.24 -18.27 10.66
C ALA A 505 -6.89 -18.79 12.07
N TYR A 506 -7.07 -17.99 13.12
CA TYR A 506 -6.90 -18.44 14.52
C TYR A 506 -8.12 -19.17 15.08
N PHE A 507 -9.26 -19.18 14.40
CA PHE A 507 -10.53 -19.73 14.92
C PHE A 507 -10.89 -21.11 14.33
N ASP A 508 -9.93 -22.03 14.36
CA ASP A 508 -10.15 -23.40 13.92
C ASP A 508 -11.16 -24.14 14.82
N ARG A 509 -12.25 -24.64 14.23
CA ARG A 509 -13.32 -25.35 14.95
C ARG A 509 -12.89 -26.71 15.51
N VAL A 510 -11.95 -27.36 14.87
CA VAL A 510 -11.48 -28.70 15.29
C VAL A 510 -10.67 -28.59 16.59
N ARG A 511 -9.91 -27.52 16.76
CA ARG A 511 -9.07 -27.26 17.94
C ARG A 511 -9.77 -26.48 19.04
N GLY A 512 -10.99 -26.01 18.79
CA GLY A 512 -11.79 -25.19 19.71
C GLY A 512 -11.56 -23.69 19.54
N ALA A 513 -12.67 -22.93 19.59
CA ALA A 513 -12.63 -21.49 19.51
C ALA A 513 -12.05 -20.90 20.80
N GLN A 514 -10.98 -20.12 20.67
CA GLN A 514 -10.43 -19.32 21.76
C GLN A 514 -10.84 -17.85 21.58
N VAL A 515 -11.05 -17.15 22.69
CA VAL A 515 -11.30 -15.70 22.67
C VAL A 515 -9.96 -15.00 22.63
N LEU A 516 -9.65 -14.34 21.52
CA LEU A 516 -8.44 -13.54 21.36
C LEU A 516 -8.80 -12.05 21.44
N SER A 517 -7.99 -11.29 22.15
CA SER A 517 -8.08 -9.83 22.21
C SER A 517 -7.68 -9.19 20.88
N ALA A 518 -8.18 -7.99 20.63
CA ALA A 518 -7.68 -7.18 19.53
C ALA A 518 -6.20 -6.86 19.74
N MET A 519 -5.37 -7.17 18.73
CA MET A 519 -3.95 -6.83 18.72
C MET A 519 -3.77 -5.32 18.77
N SER A 520 -2.74 -4.84 19.45
CA SER A 520 -2.48 -3.40 19.50
C SER A 520 -1.03 -3.04 19.18
N ALA A 521 -0.85 -1.81 18.67
CA ALA A 521 0.46 -1.20 18.47
C ALA A 521 0.44 0.27 18.88
N THR A 522 1.53 0.74 19.52
CA THR A 522 1.78 2.16 19.75
C THR A 522 2.92 2.61 18.87
N HIS A 523 2.71 3.64 18.05
CA HIS A 523 3.72 4.18 17.15
C HIS A 523 4.26 5.51 17.65
N LEU A 524 5.57 5.73 17.48
CA LEU A 524 6.24 7.02 17.54
C LEU A 524 7.08 7.16 16.27
N VAL A 525 6.84 8.23 15.51
CA VAL A 525 7.55 8.52 14.25
C VAL A 525 8.07 9.95 14.31
N LEU A 526 9.35 10.14 14.00
CA LEU A 526 10.01 11.42 13.81
C LEU A 526 10.54 11.50 12.39
N GLY A 527 10.14 12.52 11.62
CA GLY A 527 10.54 12.73 10.25
C GLY A 527 11.14 14.11 9.99
N TYR A 528 12.11 14.16 9.09
CA TYR A 528 12.63 15.40 8.50
C TYR A 528 12.51 15.31 6.98
N GLU A 529 11.97 16.33 6.35
CA GLU A 529 11.86 16.45 4.91
C GLU A 529 12.52 17.73 4.39
N ARG A 530 13.07 17.63 3.19
CA ARG A 530 13.60 18.76 2.43
C ARG A 530 13.19 18.66 0.97
N GLY A 531 12.64 19.72 0.42
CA GLY A 531 12.07 19.76 -0.93
C GLY A 531 10.60 19.37 -0.93
N THR A 532 10.00 19.31 -2.11
CA THR A 532 8.65 18.83 -2.33
C THR A 532 8.68 17.48 -3.08
N PRO A 533 7.80 16.53 -2.82
CA PRO A 533 7.79 15.21 -3.50
C PRO A 533 7.75 15.31 -5.03
N ALA A 534 7.06 16.32 -5.58
CA ALA A 534 7.01 16.59 -7.02
C ALA A 534 8.17 17.48 -7.51
N GLY A 535 9.04 17.94 -6.62
CA GLY A 535 10.17 18.83 -6.95
C GLY A 535 11.36 18.10 -7.58
N ARG A 536 12.32 18.88 -8.09
CA ARG A 536 13.55 18.31 -8.66
C ARG A 536 14.49 17.69 -7.63
N THR A 537 14.31 18.02 -6.36
CA THR A 537 15.08 17.44 -5.25
C THR A 537 14.13 17.27 -4.07
N PHE A 538 14.04 16.05 -3.58
CA PHE A 538 13.30 15.71 -2.39
C PHE A 538 14.10 14.73 -1.54
N GLY A 539 14.17 14.97 -0.25
CA GLY A 539 14.81 14.06 0.71
C GLY A 539 13.96 13.92 1.95
N ARG A 540 13.84 12.70 2.47
CA ARG A 540 13.13 12.36 3.69
C ARG A 540 13.95 11.39 4.53
N ILE A 541 14.02 11.66 5.83
CA ILE A 541 14.59 10.75 6.82
C ILE A 541 13.54 10.58 7.90
N GLU A 542 13.25 9.34 8.27
CA GLU A 542 12.32 9.01 9.34
C GLU A 542 12.96 8.03 10.31
N VAL A 543 12.76 8.26 11.60
CA VAL A 543 13.10 7.33 12.68
C VAL A 543 11.83 6.95 13.38
N TYR A 544 11.66 5.67 13.68
CA TYR A 544 10.42 5.18 14.27
C TYR A 544 10.67 4.14 15.35
N LYS A 545 9.70 4.04 16.25
CA LYS A 545 9.57 2.96 17.23
C LYS A 545 8.11 2.54 17.30
N LYS A 546 7.89 1.22 17.30
CA LYS A 546 6.58 0.59 17.52
C LYS A 546 6.68 -0.35 18.72
N TRP A 547 5.63 -0.39 19.54
CA TRP A 547 5.45 -1.37 20.61
C TRP A 547 4.17 -2.12 20.33
N TYR A 548 4.20 -3.43 20.43
CA TYR A 548 3.10 -4.33 20.16
C TYR A 548 2.66 -5.03 21.43
N ASP A 549 1.36 -5.17 21.62
CA ASP A 549 0.73 -5.90 22.71
C ASP A 549 -0.42 -6.75 22.18
N SER A 550 -0.85 -7.75 22.98
CA SER A 550 -1.96 -8.64 22.68
C SER A 550 -1.80 -9.39 21.36
N LEU A 551 -0.57 -9.75 20.98
CA LEU A 551 -0.34 -10.57 19.80
C LEU A 551 -0.76 -12.01 20.07
N PRO A 552 -1.34 -12.74 19.08
CA PRO A 552 -1.62 -14.15 19.21
C PRO A 552 -0.35 -14.95 19.47
N PHE A 553 -0.42 -15.82 20.47
CA PHE A 553 0.70 -16.65 20.88
C PHE A 553 0.18 -18.03 21.26
N GLU A 554 0.77 -19.09 20.70
CA GLU A 554 0.40 -20.48 20.93
C GLU A 554 1.36 -21.10 21.97
N ASP A 555 0.76 -21.73 22.98
CA ASP A 555 1.44 -22.59 23.95
C ASP A 555 0.72 -23.93 24.05
N ASP A 556 1.09 -24.76 25.04
CA ASP A 556 0.49 -26.08 25.25
C ASP A 556 -1.02 -26.03 25.54
N ALA A 557 -1.56 -24.88 25.96
CA ALA A 557 -2.98 -24.67 26.22
C ALA A 557 -3.74 -24.14 24.97
N GLY A 558 -3.03 -23.80 23.90
CA GLY A 558 -3.56 -23.24 22.66
C GLY A 558 -3.21 -21.76 22.47
N PHE A 559 -4.01 -21.03 21.65
CA PHE A 559 -3.76 -19.62 21.41
C PHE A 559 -4.22 -18.73 22.56
N SER A 560 -3.34 -17.81 22.96
CA SER A 560 -3.63 -16.71 23.90
C SER A 560 -3.29 -15.36 23.27
N SER A 561 -3.65 -14.26 23.93
CA SER A 561 -3.24 -12.90 23.55
C SER A 561 -2.05 -12.39 24.36
N ASP A 562 -1.19 -13.28 24.84
CA ASP A 562 -0.02 -12.97 25.69
C ASP A 562 1.23 -12.57 24.89
N GLY A 563 1.11 -12.53 23.56
CA GLY A 563 2.17 -12.11 22.69
C GLY A 563 2.42 -10.58 22.75
N TYR A 564 3.68 -10.20 22.61
CA TYR A 564 4.12 -8.81 22.61
C TYR A 564 5.37 -8.62 21.76
N GLY A 565 5.74 -7.36 21.51
CA GLY A 565 6.94 -7.12 20.74
C GLY A 565 7.30 -5.67 20.57
N SER A 566 8.33 -5.42 19.80
CA SER A 566 8.69 -4.08 19.38
C SER A 566 9.45 -4.09 18.07
N SER A 567 9.35 -2.99 17.34
CA SER A 567 10.17 -2.72 16.17
C SER A 567 10.71 -1.28 16.23
N ALA A 568 11.95 -1.07 15.79
CA ALA A 568 12.58 0.24 15.70
C ALA A 568 13.44 0.30 14.44
N GLY A 569 13.53 1.47 13.83
CA GLY A 569 14.34 1.62 12.64
C GLY A 569 14.44 3.05 12.16
N ALA A 570 15.14 3.19 11.04
CA ALA A 570 15.28 4.45 10.32
C ALA A 570 15.19 4.22 8.81
N ASP A 571 14.47 5.10 8.13
CA ASP A 571 14.29 5.09 6.70
C ASP A 571 14.86 6.36 6.09
N VAL A 572 15.52 6.25 4.92
CA VAL A 572 16.05 7.36 4.15
C VAL A 572 15.51 7.25 2.73
N TYR A 573 14.96 8.33 2.21
CA TYR A 573 14.55 8.46 0.82
C TYR A 573 15.15 9.74 0.24
N LEU A 574 15.78 9.63 -0.92
CA LEU A 574 16.34 10.76 -1.67
C LEU A 574 15.95 10.63 -3.13
N HIS A 575 15.34 11.67 -3.67
CA HIS A 575 15.04 11.79 -5.10
C HIS A 575 15.65 13.07 -5.65
N ARG A 576 16.37 12.96 -6.77
CA ARG A 576 16.97 14.14 -7.43
C ARG A 576 16.98 13.99 -8.94
N VAL A 577 16.49 15.04 -9.60
CA VAL A 577 16.45 15.15 -11.06
C VAL A 577 17.46 16.19 -11.52
N TRP A 578 18.43 15.74 -12.32
CA TRP A 578 19.33 16.59 -13.10
C TRP A 578 18.83 16.68 -14.55
N SER A 579 19.57 17.37 -15.41
CA SER A 579 19.18 17.49 -16.83
C SER A 579 19.12 16.15 -17.58
N ARG A 580 19.95 15.18 -17.20
CA ARG A 580 20.09 13.88 -17.88
C ARG A 580 20.03 12.68 -16.94
N LEU A 581 19.72 12.86 -15.69
CA LEU A 581 19.65 11.79 -14.71
C LEU A 581 18.55 12.09 -13.69
N ASP A 582 17.64 11.14 -13.53
CA ASP A 582 16.70 11.07 -12.43
C ASP A 582 17.13 9.92 -11.52
N LEU A 583 17.54 10.23 -10.30
CA LEU A 583 18.07 9.29 -9.32
C LEU A 583 17.17 9.23 -8.09
N THR A 584 16.76 8.02 -7.72
CA THR A 584 16.09 7.72 -6.46
C THR A 584 16.94 6.78 -5.64
N LEU A 585 17.21 7.13 -4.39
CA LEU A 585 17.91 6.29 -3.42
C LEU A 585 16.97 6.03 -2.23
N GLY A 586 16.89 4.79 -1.81
CA GLY A 586 16.17 4.37 -0.62
C GLY A 586 17.06 3.51 0.27
N GLY A 587 16.91 3.64 1.57
CA GLY A 587 17.60 2.80 2.53
C GLY A 587 16.83 2.68 3.82
N SER A 588 16.90 1.52 4.46
CA SER A 588 16.24 1.24 5.72
C SER A 588 17.14 0.43 6.63
N VAL A 589 17.07 0.70 7.92
CA VAL A 589 17.59 -0.17 8.98
C VAL A 589 16.43 -0.51 9.91
N LEU A 590 16.36 -1.77 10.33
CA LEU A 590 15.26 -2.31 11.12
C LEU A 590 15.80 -3.27 12.18
N HIS A 591 15.26 -3.16 13.39
CA HIS A 591 15.39 -4.17 14.43
C HIS A 591 14.00 -4.48 14.98
N ALA A 592 13.56 -5.75 14.88
CA ALA A 592 12.27 -6.21 15.36
C ALA A 592 12.42 -7.44 16.26
N ARG A 593 11.61 -7.48 17.31
CA ARG A 593 11.51 -8.62 18.23
C ARG A 593 10.06 -8.84 18.59
N ARG A 594 9.61 -10.10 18.51
CA ARG A 594 8.23 -10.48 18.86
C ARG A 594 8.19 -11.80 19.61
N ARG A 595 7.25 -11.92 20.52
CA ARG A 595 6.67 -13.16 21.00
C ARG A 595 5.31 -13.29 20.32
N TRP A 596 5.24 -14.13 19.28
CA TRP A 596 4.08 -14.21 18.41
C TRP A 596 4.11 -15.53 17.63
N THR A 597 2.96 -16.17 17.46
CA THR A 597 2.81 -17.35 16.61
C THR A 597 1.87 -17.01 15.44
N PRO A 598 2.38 -16.95 14.19
CA PRO A 598 1.54 -16.85 13.01
C PRO A 598 0.60 -18.05 12.92
N ALA A 599 -0.62 -17.83 12.42
CA ALA A 599 -1.63 -18.89 12.30
C ALA A 599 -1.15 -20.07 11.43
N GLU A 600 -0.28 -19.81 10.46
CA GLU A 600 0.28 -20.81 9.53
C GLU A 600 1.47 -21.58 10.09
N GLN A 601 1.97 -21.19 11.29
CA GLN A 601 3.15 -21.81 11.92
C GLN A 601 2.81 -22.59 13.20
N ARG A 602 1.56 -23.01 13.33
CA ARG A 602 1.09 -23.82 14.46
C ARG A 602 1.94 -25.10 14.62
N ASP A 603 2.21 -25.45 15.87
CA ASP A 603 2.91 -26.69 16.26
C ASP A 603 4.28 -26.90 15.61
N ARG A 604 4.85 -25.86 14.99
CA ARG A 604 6.11 -25.99 14.25
C ARG A 604 7.36 -26.02 15.15
N TYR A 605 7.30 -25.30 16.28
CA TYR A 605 8.47 -25.16 17.17
C TYR A 605 8.07 -25.19 18.64
N THR A 606 8.92 -25.76 19.48
CA THR A 606 8.85 -25.55 20.94
C THR A 606 9.09 -24.09 21.25
N THR A 607 8.15 -23.44 21.93
CA THR A 607 8.16 -22.01 22.16
C THR A 607 9.11 -21.64 23.30
N PRO A 608 10.20 -20.92 23.06
CA PRO A 608 11.08 -20.46 24.13
C PRO A 608 10.43 -19.31 24.92
N ALA A 609 10.90 -19.11 26.13
CA ALA A 609 10.58 -17.89 26.88
C ALA A 609 11.22 -16.67 26.19
N GLY A 610 10.50 -15.54 26.12
CA GLY A 610 11.00 -14.27 25.61
C GLY A 610 10.56 -13.92 24.18
N THR A 611 11.36 -13.11 23.52
CA THR A 611 11.09 -12.61 22.15
C THR A 611 12.19 -13.03 21.19
N TRP A 612 11.82 -13.23 19.93
CA TRP A 612 12.76 -13.55 18.84
C TRP A 612 12.57 -12.62 17.63
N SER A 613 13.48 -12.68 16.67
CA SER A 613 13.34 -11.98 15.39
C SER A 613 12.22 -12.64 14.59
N PRO A 614 11.17 -11.91 14.16
CA PRO A 614 10.16 -12.48 13.27
C PRO A 614 10.74 -12.75 11.87
N ASP A 615 10.12 -13.66 11.10
CA ASP A 615 10.59 -14.10 9.78
C ASP A 615 10.81 -12.94 8.79
N PHE A 616 10.12 -11.83 8.99
CA PHE A 616 10.19 -10.63 8.17
C PHE A 616 11.13 -9.54 8.72
N GLU A 617 11.93 -9.81 9.73
CA GLU A 617 12.95 -8.87 10.20
C GLU A 617 14.13 -8.85 9.24
N ILE A 618 14.23 -7.79 8.43
CA ILE A 618 15.33 -7.53 7.51
C ILE A 618 16.16 -6.37 8.07
N PRO A 619 17.33 -6.63 8.68
CA PRO A 619 18.09 -5.62 9.41
C PRO A 619 18.51 -4.39 8.60
N TYR A 620 18.72 -4.57 7.29
CA TYR A 620 18.96 -3.45 6.38
C TYR A 620 18.48 -3.77 4.98
N SER A 621 18.06 -2.74 4.27
CA SER A 621 17.83 -2.76 2.82
C SER A 621 18.30 -1.47 2.18
N VAL A 622 18.84 -1.55 0.97
CA VAL A 622 19.27 -0.40 0.17
C VAL A 622 18.82 -0.61 -1.26
N GLN A 623 18.38 0.47 -1.89
CA GLN A 623 17.98 0.50 -3.28
C GLN A 623 18.41 1.77 -3.98
N ALA A 624 18.70 1.66 -5.27
CA ALA A 624 18.98 2.76 -6.14
C ALA A 624 18.26 2.57 -7.47
N ILE A 625 17.56 3.61 -7.94
CA ILE A 625 16.89 3.63 -9.25
C ILE A 625 17.43 4.83 -10.00
N ALA A 626 17.98 4.60 -11.19
CA ALA A 626 18.48 5.63 -12.08
C ALA A 626 17.70 5.61 -13.40
N ARG A 627 17.24 6.77 -13.87
CA ARG A 627 16.56 6.95 -15.15
C ARG A 627 17.32 7.98 -15.98
N ILE A 628 17.62 7.64 -17.22
CA ILE A 628 18.42 8.44 -18.13
C ILE A 628 17.65 8.63 -19.44
N PRO A 629 17.16 9.83 -19.76
CA PRO A 629 16.61 10.11 -21.07
C PRO A 629 17.75 10.13 -22.10
N ILE A 630 17.81 9.10 -22.96
CA ILE A 630 18.81 8.99 -24.03
C ILE A 630 18.44 9.97 -25.17
N SER A 631 17.14 10.06 -25.47
CA SER A 631 16.59 10.99 -26.46
C SER A 631 15.18 11.41 -26.07
N ARG A 632 14.51 12.19 -26.94
CA ARG A 632 13.10 12.55 -26.72
C ARG A 632 12.16 11.32 -26.74
N MET A 633 12.59 10.25 -27.40
CA MET A 633 11.81 9.01 -27.52
C MET A 633 12.24 7.95 -26.52
N PHE A 634 13.55 7.80 -26.28
CA PHE A 634 14.13 6.67 -25.55
C PHE A 634 14.54 7.05 -24.13
N ASN A 635 14.12 6.23 -23.17
CA ASN A 635 14.52 6.30 -21.76
C ASN A 635 15.15 4.97 -21.36
N LEU A 636 16.33 5.05 -20.74
CA LEU A 636 17.00 3.92 -20.08
C LEU A 636 16.78 4.05 -18.58
N ALA A 637 16.47 2.95 -17.92
CA ALA A 637 16.36 2.93 -16.47
C ALA A 637 17.00 1.67 -15.90
N GLY A 638 17.66 1.81 -14.75
CA GLY A 638 18.25 0.72 -14.01
C GLY A 638 17.87 0.77 -12.54
N SER A 639 17.72 -0.40 -11.93
CA SER A 639 17.55 -0.52 -10.49
C SER A 639 18.57 -1.49 -9.90
N TRP A 640 19.05 -1.17 -8.73
CA TRP A 640 19.85 -2.05 -7.89
C TRP A 640 19.24 -2.13 -6.50
N ARG A 641 19.13 -3.35 -5.98
CA ARG A 641 18.61 -3.62 -4.64
C ARG A 641 19.50 -4.60 -3.92
N THR A 642 19.73 -4.34 -2.63
CA THR A 642 20.38 -5.28 -1.71
C THR A 642 19.72 -5.23 -0.35
N ALA A 643 19.62 -6.39 0.31
CA ALA A 643 19.03 -6.50 1.63
C ALA A 643 19.70 -7.64 2.41
N ALA A 644 19.66 -7.58 3.75
CA ALA A 644 20.03 -8.70 4.58
C ALA A 644 19.12 -9.91 4.29
N GLY A 645 19.61 -11.12 4.50
CA GLY A 645 18.79 -12.31 4.46
C GLY A 645 17.78 -12.34 5.61
N ARG A 646 16.59 -12.89 5.34
CA ARG A 646 15.59 -13.12 6.39
C ARG A 646 16.08 -14.15 7.41
N PRO A 647 15.63 -14.07 8.67
CA PRO A 647 15.93 -15.08 9.66
C PRO A 647 15.16 -16.38 9.35
N PHE A 648 15.69 -17.49 9.83
CA PHE A 648 15.02 -18.80 9.79
C PHE A 648 15.44 -19.66 10.97
N THR A 649 14.61 -20.64 11.32
CA THR A 649 14.90 -21.62 12.37
C THR A 649 15.65 -22.81 11.76
N PRO A 650 16.91 -23.08 12.15
CA PRO A 650 17.65 -24.20 11.62
C PRO A 650 17.23 -25.53 12.29
N ALA A 651 17.17 -26.62 11.53
CA ALA A 651 17.22 -27.95 12.11
C ALA A 651 18.66 -28.23 12.58
N ILE A 652 18.82 -28.62 13.83
CA ILE A 652 20.11 -28.90 14.47
C ILE A 652 20.41 -30.41 14.65
N GLY A 653 19.44 -31.25 14.29
CA GLY A 653 19.51 -32.70 14.33
C GLY A 653 18.18 -33.33 13.94
N ALA A 654 18.05 -34.62 14.08
CA ALA A 654 16.82 -35.36 13.87
C ALA A 654 16.67 -36.52 14.87
N VAL A 655 15.43 -36.90 15.12
CA VAL A 655 15.03 -38.09 15.86
C VAL A 655 14.42 -39.10 14.91
N GLN A 656 14.89 -40.33 14.92
CA GLN A 656 14.29 -41.40 14.12
C GLN A 656 12.98 -41.85 14.76
N THR A 657 11.92 -41.89 13.96
CA THR A 657 10.57 -42.34 14.35
C THR A 657 10.13 -43.52 13.49
N VAL A 658 8.95 -44.09 13.78
CA VAL A 658 8.40 -45.21 12.98
C VAL A 658 8.13 -44.82 11.54
N GLY A 659 7.82 -43.52 11.26
CA GLY A 659 7.49 -43.00 9.94
C GLY A 659 8.66 -42.36 9.20
N GLY A 660 9.86 -42.26 9.80
CA GLY A 660 11.01 -41.58 9.23
C GLY A 660 11.80 -40.78 10.25
N TYR A 661 12.28 -39.60 9.89
CA TYR A 661 13.01 -38.71 10.77
C TYR A 661 12.20 -37.45 11.09
N GLU A 662 12.26 -37.02 12.34
CA GLU A 662 11.69 -35.79 12.82
C GLU A 662 12.77 -34.76 13.13
N PRO A 663 12.66 -33.50 12.68
CA PRO A 663 13.69 -32.49 12.94
C PRO A 663 13.73 -32.09 14.42
N MET A 664 14.93 -31.95 14.93
CA MET A 664 15.19 -31.21 16.16
C MET A 664 15.49 -29.77 15.76
N TRP A 665 14.55 -28.86 16.04
CA TRP A 665 14.72 -27.46 15.72
C TRP A 665 15.65 -26.75 16.71
N GLY A 666 16.49 -25.89 16.18
CA GLY A 666 17.29 -24.93 16.97
C GLY A 666 16.42 -23.77 17.50
N PRO A 667 17.04 -22.77 18.13
CA PRO A 667 16.32 -21.59 18.59
C PRO A 667 15.60 -20.90 17.43
N ILE A 668 14.40 -20.39 17.69
CA ILE A 668 13.55 -19.75 16.67
C ILE A 668 14.31 -18.60 15.98
N ASN A 669 14.38 -18.65 14.65
CA ASN A 669 14.98 -17.62 13.82
C ASN A 669 16.42 -17.24 14.21
N SER A 670 17.20 -18.22 14.68
CA SER A 670 18.58 -18.03 15.12
C SER A 670 19.62 -17.96 14.00
N ASP A 671 19.27 -18.40 12.79
CA ASP A 671 20.14 -18.33 11.60
C ASP A 671 19.56 -17.39 10.54
N ARG A 672 20.35 -17.00 9.53
CA ARG A 672 19.90 -16.09 8.46
C ARG A 672 20.26 -16.62 7.09
N LEU A 673 19.35 -16.40 6.13
CA LEU A 673 19.63 -16.66 4.73
C LEU A 673 20.74 -15.73 4.21
N PRO A 674 21.42 -16.09 3.12
CA PRO A 674 22.38 -15.22 2.45
C PRO A 674 21.76 -13.88 2.00
N ARG A 675 22.60 -12.84 1.91
CA ARG A 675 22.21 -11.51 1.44
C ARG A 675 21.50 -11.57 0.08
N TYR A 676 20.35 -10.92 0.00
CA TYR A 676 19.62 -10.67 -1.26
C TYR A 676 20.32 -9.59 -2.08
N GLU A 677 20.38 -9.77 -3.40
CA GLU A 677 20.89 -8.76 -4.32
C GLU A 677 20.27 -8.94 -5.71
N ARG A 678 19.84 -7.84 -6.34
CA ARG A 678 19.25 -7.84 -7.67
C ARG A 678 19.57 -6.57 -8.42
N VAL A 679 19.81 -6.70 -9.72
CA VAL A 679 19.99 -5.60 -10.68
C VAL A 679 19.01 -5.81 -11.81
N ASP A 680 18.20 -4.78 -12.12
CA ASP A 680 17.27 -4.79 -13.24
C ASP A 680 17.61 -3.64 -14.19
N LEU A 681 17.38 -3.84 -15.48
CA LEU A 681 17.60 -2.85 -16.53
C LEU A 681 16.37 -2.81 -17.45
N SER A 682 15.93 -1.61 -17.82
CA SER A 682 14.83 -1.44 -18.77
C SER A 682 15.10 -0.30 -19.74
N ILE A 683 14.58 -0.43 -20.94
CA ILE A 683 14.51 0.62 -21.95
C ILE A 683 13.07 0.79 -22.39
N SER A 684 12.62 2.01 -22.50
CA SER A 684 11.30 2.34 -23.01
C SER A 684 11.39 3.38 -24.10
N ALA A 685 10.50 3.27 -25.08
CA ALA A 685 10.34 4.26 -26.15
C ALA A 685 8.90 4.73 -26.19
N LEU A 686 8.70 6.05 -26.13
CA LEU A 686 7.41 6.69 -26.29
C LEU A 686 7.40 7.46 -27.61
N THR A 687 6.43 7.18 -28.45
CA THR A 687 6.26 7.88 -29.72
C THR A 687 4.79 8.18 -30.01
N THR A 688 4.53 9.22 -30.79
CA THR A 688 3.21 9.56 -31.28
C THR A 688 3.13 9.34 -32.77
N ILE A 689 2.09 8.66 -33.23
CA ILE A 689 1.82 8.37 -34.64
C ILE A 689 0.61 9.23 -35.05
N GLY A 690 0.89 10.32 -35.76
CA GLY A 690 -0.13 11.35 -36.03
C GLY A 690 -0.52 12.09 -34.75
N GLN A 691 -1.75 12.63 -34.70
CA GLN A 691 -2.25 13.45 -33.56
C GLN A 691 -3.02 12.64 -32.51
N ARG A 692 -3.37 11.39 -32.77
CA ARG A 692 -4.32 10.63 -31.96
C ARG A 692 -3.81 9.30 -31.43
N THR A 693 -2.65 8.85 -31.89
CA THR A 693 -2.11 7.55 -31.50
C THR A 693 -0.80 7.70 -30.75
N THR A 694 -0.74 7.14 -29.56
CA THR A 694 0.47 7.03 -28.75
C THR A 694 0.91 5.57 -28.71
N ALA A 695 2.18 5.30 -28.94
CA ALA A 695 2.76 3.98 -28.83
C ALA A 695 3.89 3.99 -27.82
N VAL A 696 3.87 3.03 -26.90
CA VAL A 696 4.91 2.78 -25.90
C VAL A 696 5.49 1.40 -26.20
N PHE A 697 6.79 1.33 -26.41
CA PHE A 697 7.54 0.08 -26.48
C PHE A 697 8.40 -0.03 -25.25
N PHE A 698 8.49 -1.21 -24.67
CA PHE A 698 9.33 -1.45 -23.51
C PHE A 698 10.05 -2.80 -23.62
N ALA A 699 11.26 -2.82 -23.13
CA ALA A 699 12.04 -4.04 -22.95
C ALA A 699 12.76 -3.98 -21.61
N SER A 700 12.85 -5.09 -20.91
CA SER A 700 13.60 -5.17 -19.66
C SER A 700 14.38 -6.47 -19.57
N VAL A 701 15.45 -6.41 -18.78
CA VAL A 701 16.18 -7.57 -18.28
C VAL A 701 16.12 -7.51 -16.77
N ASP A 702 15.35 -8.40 -16.22
CA ASP A 702 15.22 -8.58 -14.78
C ASP A 702 16.36 -9.48 -14.28
N ASN A 703 16.90 -9.20 -13.09
CA ASN A 703 18.04 -9.91 -12.54
C ASN A 703 19.23 -10.03 -13.52
N LEU A 704 19.69 -8.89 -14.05
CA LEU A 704 20.73 -8.77 -15.08
C LEU A 704 21.99 -9.58 -14.74
N VAL A 705 22.39 -9.60 -13.48
CA VAL A 705 23.57 -10.33 -13.00
C VAL A 705 23.34 -11.84 -12.93
N GLY A 706 22.08 -12.29 -12.97
CA GLY A 706 21.69 -13.71 -12.87
C GLY A 706 21.95 -14.31 -11.48
N ARG A 707 21.98 -13.50 -10.43
CA ARG A 707 22.18 -13.98 -9.07
C ARG A 707 20.99 -14.81 -8.62
N ARG A 708 21.23 -16.03 -8.18
CA ARG A 708 20.20 -16.90 -7.59
C ARG A 708 20.12 -16.62 -6.08
N ASN A 709 19.20 -15.73 -5.69
CA ASN A 709 18.93 -15.45 -4.28
C ASN A 709 18.38 -16.70 -3.60
N VAL A 710 18.68 -16.86 -2.32
CA VAL A 710 18.21 -18.01 -1.54
C VAL A 710 16.86 -17.63 -0.90
N PHE A 711 15.89 -18.48 -1.12
CA PHE A 711 14.51 -18.30 -0.65
C PHE A 711 14.27 -19.01 0.68
N GLU A 712 14.75 -20.26 0.77
CA GLU A 712 14.57 -21.13 1.93
C GLU A 712 15.76 -22.10 2.06
N MET A 713 15.89 -22.79 3.18
CA MET A 713 16.76 -23.96 3.35
C MET A 713 15.90 -25.21 3.36
N ALA A 714 16.13 -26.13 2.42
CA ALA A 714 15.57 -27.46 2.43
C ALA A 714 16.57 -28.43 3.09
N TYR A 715 16.04 -29.48 3.68
CA TYR A 715 16.81 -30.50 4.35
C TYR A 715 16.68 -31.85 3.63
N SER A 716 17.67 -32.74 3.82
CA SER A 716 17.52 -34.15 3.45
C SER A 716 16.44 -34.82 4.31
N ALA A 717 15.89 -35.95 3.84
CA ALA A 717 14.86 -36.68 4.56
C ALA A 717 15.25 -37.09 5.99
N ASP A 718 16.53 -37.20 6.28
CA ASP A 718 17.11 -37.51 7.59
C ASP A 718 17.64 -36.27 8.35
N TYR A 719 17.44 -35.06 7.80
CA TYR A 719 17.92 -33.77 8.31
C TYR A 719 19.44 -33.68 8.54
N SER A 720 20.23 -34.62 8.01
CA SER A 720 21.69 -34.61 8.12
C SER A 720 22.38 -33.60 7.23
N ALA A 721 21.71 -33.19 6.12
CA ALA A 721 22.24 -32.23 5.18
C ALA A 721 21.19 -31.13 4.89
N ARG A 722 21.68 -29.89 4.69
CA ARG A 722 20.84 -28.76 4.24
C ARG A 722 21.33 -28.21 2.91
N ARG A 723 20.39 -27.81 2.06
CA ARG A 723 20.67 -27.17 0.77
C ARG A 723 19.85 -25.89 0.61
N PRO A 724 20.42 -24.86 -0.04
CA PRO A 724 19.66 -23.64 -0.33
C PRO A 724 18.64 -23.88 -1.46
N VAL A 725 17.38 -23.59 -1.20
CA VAL A 725 16.34 -23.42 -2.23
C VAL A 725 16.51 -22.03 -2.83
N LYS A 726 16.78 -21.97 -4.12
CA LYS A 726 17.04 -20.73 -4.83
C LYS A 726 15.74 -20.16 -5.38
N SER A 727 15.63 -18.83 -5.36
CA SER A 727 14.49 -18.12 -5.92
C SER A 727 14.25 -18.52 -7.38
N ALA A 728 12.98 -18.62 -7.73
CA ALA A 728 12.47 -18.94 -9.05
C ALA A 728 12.60 -17.78 -10.07
N SER A 729 13.23 -16.66 -9.72
CA SER A 729 13.44 -15.53 -10.62
C SER A 729 14.86 -15.50 -11.19
N PRO A 730 15.17 -16.30 -12.24
CA PRO A 730 16.43 -16.22 -12.95
C PRO A 730 16.52 -14.90 -13.72
N ARG A 731 17.62 -14.70 -14.48
CA ARG A 731 17.62 -13.63 -15.47
C ARG A 731 16.46 -13.84 -16.43
N ALA A 732 15.60 -12.81 -16.54
CA ALA A 732 14.43 -12.87 -17.41
C ALA A 732 14.39 -11.67 -18.35
N PHE A 733 14.12 -11.95 -19.64
CA PHE A 733 13.91 -10.94 -20.67
C PHE A 733 12.41 -10.69 -20.83
N TYR A 734 12.03 -9.44 -20.91
CA TYR A 734 10.66 -9.02 -21.09
C TYR A 734 10.56 -7.97 -22.19
N VAL A 735 9.62 -8.13 -23.13
CA VAL A 735 9.31 -7.13 -24.14
C VAL A 735 7.80 -6.99 -24.31
N GLY A 736 7.37 -5.80 -24.65
CA GLY A 736 5.97 -5.53 -24.94
C GLY A 736 5.77 -4.18 -25.60
N CYS A 737 4.55 -3.97 -26.06
CA CYS A 737 4.11 -2.70 -26.63
C CYS A 737 2.69 -2.38 -26.16
N SER A 738 2.40 -1.09 -26.06
CA SER A 738 1.08 -0.55 -25.76
C SER A 738 0.74 0.53 -26.78
N ILE A 739 -0.41 0.44 -27.41
CA ILE A 739 -0.89 1.39 -28.41
C ILE A 739 -2.20 1.97 -27.90
N SER A 740 -2.24 3.28 -27.73
CA SER A 740 -3.41 4.05 -27.28
C SER A 740 -3.88 4.96 -28.39
N ILE A 741 -5.18 4.90 -28.69
CA ILE A 741 -5.85 5.78 -29.67
C ILE A 741 -6.83 6.67 -28.90
N THR A 742 -6.68 7.98 -29.02
CA THR A 742 -7.53 8.98 -28.37
C THR A 742 -8.35 9.73 -29.42
N ARG A 743 -9.66 9.88 -29.19
CA ARG A 743 -10.62 10.59 -30.06
C ARG A 743 -11.29 11.72 -29.31
#